data_96a822b972519a858feb185a87761fd5
#
_entry.id   96a822b972519a858feb185a87761fd5
#
_cell.length_a   1.000
_cell.length_b   1.000
_cell.length_c   1.000
_cell.angle_alpha   90.00
_cell.angle_beta   90.00
_cell.angle_gamma   90.00
#
_symmetry.space_group_name_H-M   'P 1'
#
loop_
_entity.id
_entity.type
_entity.pdbx_description
1 polymer ?
#
loop_
_entity_poly.entity_id
_entity_poly.type
_entity_poly.pdbx_seq_one_letter_code
_entity_poly.pdbx_strand_id
1 'polypeptide(L)'
;MSKTIDTLLDENRSFAPALDFTRNANVSDPSVYAEAAKDPYKFWEGWAEKLDWIEKWHTVCEFEAPNGKWFLGGKINACHNCVDRHAQGPRANKTAILFEGEPGEVRQITYRELLIEVSKTANALKELGVGKGDRVCIYMPMVPELAIAMLACARIGAAHSVVFGGFSAESLQERTNDAEAKVIITADGGWRRGSIIPLQKITSQALELGCPSVKKVLILKRIGEHAAVPEGKYGPHHNPATSKTDPKAAEWVWWHEIVSRQSAECKCEPMDSEDLLFILYTSGSTGKPKGIVHTTGGYLVGTYATAQWVFDLKDDDIYWCTADCGWVTGHSYIVYGPFANGATCMMYEGAPDSPNKDRFWRIIERHKVTILYTAPTAIRTFMKWGVEFPRACDLSSLRLLGSVGEPINPEAWIWYHRYIGGERCPVVDTWWQTETGAIMITPLPGITHTKPGSATQPFPGIRASIFNEKGEDITPSHVVGSVNADAGKNDEVGGFLVLTGPWPSMTRGIYGDPQRFKDVYWSKFPGNYFAGDGAKVDEEGYFWLLGRVDDIMLVAGHNISTMEVESALVDHPAVAEAAVIGKTHELKGQAIAAFVTLKAGHDAGMDELKSHVAKKIGALARPDDILFTAELPKTRSGKIMRRLLRDVAEGRALGDTTTLADPAVVNALKARYEDTEG
;
A
#
# COMPACT_ATOMS: atom_id res chain seq x y z
N MET A 1 17.50 17.93 -27.98
CA MET A 1 16.08 17.70 -27.69
C MET A 1 16.00 17.03 -26.33
N SER A 2 15.24 17.58 -25.42
CA SER A 2 15.05 16.93 -24.11
C SER A 2 14.26 15.64 -24.32
N LYS A 3 14.80 14.51 -23.86
CA LYS A 3 14.09 13.22 -23.94
C LYS A 3 12.99 13.23 -22.88
N THR A 4 11.76 13.37 -23.29
CA THR A 4 10.57 13.09 -22.50
C THR A 4 10.24 11.60 -22.61
N ILE A 5 9.38 11.09 -21.76
CA ILE A 5 8.86 9.71 -21.89
C ILE A 5 7.85 9.72 -23.04
N ASP A 6 8.02 8.78 -23.99
CA ASP A 6 7.07 8.63 -25.09
C ASP A 6 5.73 8.09 -24.58
N THR A 7 4.64 8.61 -25.10
CA THR A 7 3.27 8.22 -24.76
C THR A 7 2.68 7.45 -25.94
N LEU A 8 2.37 6.19 -25.74
CA LEU A 8 1.99 5.28 -26.82
C LEU A 8 0.57 4.73 -26.68
N LEU A 9 0.05 4.67 -25.45
CA LEU A 9 -1.28 4.14 -25.18
C LEU A 9 -2.33 5.27 -25.24
N ASP A 10 -3.31 5.11 -26.12
CA ASP A 10 -4.49 5.97 -26.21
C ASP A 10 -5.71 5.23 -25.63
N GLU A 11 -6.37 5.84 -24.63
CA GLU A 11 -7.56 5.29 -23.97
C GLU A 11 -8.66 6.35 -23.93
N ASN A 12 -9.70 6.14 -24.75
CA ASN A 12 -10.77 7.10 -24.97
C ASN A 12 -12.06 6.79 -24.20
N ARG A 13 -12.12 5.63 -23.50
CA ARG A 13 -13.31 5.28 -22.70
C ARG A 13 -13.38 6.15 -21.45
N SER A 14 -14.55 6.77 -21.23
CA SER A 14 -14.80 7.61 -20.05
C SER A 14 -16.11 7.25 -19.39
N PHE A 15 -16.13 7.27 -18.07
CA PHE A 15 -17.27 6.88 -17.24
C PHE A 15 -17.64 8.03 -16.31
N ALA A 16 -18.79 8.65 -16.57
CA ALA A 16 -19.32 9.69 -15.70
C ALA A 16 -19.80 9.11 -14.37
N PRO A 17 -19.71 9.86 -13.26
CA PRO A 17 -20.37 9.48 -12.02
C PRO A 17 -21.88 9.30 -12.22
N ALA A 18 -22.44 8.24 -11.63
CA ALA A 18 -23.90 8.07 -11.66
C ALA A 18 -24.59 9.21 -10.90
N LEU A 19 -25.67 9.78 -11.45
CA LEU A 19 -26.35 10.94 -10.84
C LEU A 19 -26.78 10.71 -9.39
N ASP A 20 -27.25 9.50 -9.08
CA ASP A 20 -27.64 9.15 -7.71
C ASP A 20 -26.43 9.03 -6.78
N PHE A 21 -25.29 8.60 -7.28
CA PHE A 21 -24.05 8.62 -6.50
C PHE A 21 -23.62 10.07 -6.20
N THR A 22 -23.56 10.92 -7.23
CA THR A 22 -23.19 12.35 -7.10
C THR A 22 -24.05 13.07 -6.06
N ARG A 23 -25.38 12.86 -6.11
CA ARG A 23 -26.32 13.51 -5.15
C ARG A 23 -26.05 13.16 -3.70
N ASN A 24 -25.54 11.95 -3.45
CA ASN A 24 -25.28 11.45 -2.10
C ASN A 24 -23.79 11.50 -1.73
N ALA A 25 -22.92 11.94 -2.63
CA ALA A 25 -21.49 11.95 -2.39
C ALA A 25 -21.07 13.00 -1.35
N ASN A 26 -20.00 12.72 -0.61
CA ASN A 26 -19.39 13.69 0.30
C ASN A 26 -18.84 14.90 -0.45
N VAL A 27 -18.47 14.71 -1.72
CA VAL A 27 -18.05 15.77 -2.63
C VAL A 27 -18.89 15.68 -3.90
N SER A 28 -19.75 16.68 -4.13
CA SER A 28 -20.64 16.78 -5.28
C SER A 28 -20.41 18.05 -6.12
N ASP A 29 -19.51 18.94 -5.67
CA ASP A 29 -19.16 20.19 -6.35
C ASP A 29 -17.67 20.19 -6.75
N PRO A 30 -17.36 20.29 -8.06
CA PRO A 30 -15.98 20.31 -8.53
C PRO A 30 -15.22 21.61 -8.17
N SER A 31 -15.89 22.66 -7.70
CA SER A 31 -15.23 23.89 -7.22
C SER A 31 -14.21 23.65 -6.10
N VAL A 32 -14.34 22.52 -5.38
CA VAL A 32 -13.41 22.10 -4.31
C VAL A 32 -11.94 22.08 -4.76
N TYR A 33 -11.67 21.73 -6.01
CA TYR A 33 -10.32 21.75 -6.57
C TYR A 33 -9.75 23.17 -6.66
N ALA A 34 -10.54 24.10 -7.22
CA ALA A 34 -10.13 25.49 -7.36
C ALA A 34 -10.01 26.20 -5.99
N GLU A 35 -10.87 25.87 -5.05
CA GLU A 35 -10.82 26.42 -3.69
C GLU A 35 -9.57 25.94 -2.94
N ALA A 36 -9.26 24.65 -3.00
CA ALA A 36 -8.06 24.08 -2.39
C ALA A 36 -6.77 24.60 -3.04
N ALA A 37 -6.78 24.85 -4.37
CA ALA A 37 -5.62 25.37 -5.09
C ALA A 37 -5.28 26.83 -4.72
N LYS A 38 -6.28 27.65 -4.33
CA LYS A 38 -6.07 29.05 -3.91
C LYS A 38 -5.23 29.13 -2.63
N ASP A 39 -5.52 28.29 -1.66
CA ASP A 39 -4.83 28.25 -0.37
C ASP A 39 -4.81 26.82 0.17
N PRO A 40 -3.82 26.01 -0.24
CA PRO A 40 -3.69 24.63 0.24
C PRO A 40 -3.50 24.54 1.76
N TYR A 41 -2.85 25.53 2.38
CA TYR A 41 -2.64 25.51 3.82
C TYR A 41 -3.95 25.65 4.59
N LYS A 42 -4.80 26.61 4.16
CA LYS A 42 -6.14 26.79 4.73
C LYS A 42 -7.05 25.58 4.48
N PHE A 43 -6.92 24.94 3.32
CA PHE A 43 -7.64 23.71 3.01
C PHE A 43 -7.29 22.61 4.00
N TRP A 44 -6.00 22.37 4.24
CA TRP A 44 -5.54 21.36 5.19
C TRP A 44 -5.83 21.72 6.65
N GLU A 45 -5.79 23.01 6.98
CA GLU A 45 -6.22 23.51 8.31
C GLU A 45 -7.68 23.16 8.58
N GLY A 46 -8.57 23.34 7.61
CA GLY A 46 -9.98 22.97 7.72
C GLY A 46 -10.20 21.47 7.93
N TRP A 47 -9.29 20.62 7.44
CA TRP A 47 -9.30 19.20 7.74
C TRP A 47 -8.78 18.89 9.14
N ALA A 48 -7.74 19.56 9.58
CA ALA A 48 -7.19 19.40 10.92
C ALA A 48 -8.22 19.80 12.00
N GLU A 49 -9.04 20.84 11.76
CA GLU A 49 -10.09 21.29 12.68
C GLU A 49 -11.20 20.25 12.91
N LYS A 50 -11.34 19.25 12.06
CA LYS A 50 -12.29 18.13 12.22
C LYS A 50 -11.80 17.03 13.17
N LEU A 51 -10.54 17.08 13.57
CA LEU A 51 -9.94 16.15 14.52
C LEU A 51 -9.91 16.73 15.93
N ASP A 52 -9.87 15.85 16.93
CA ASP A 52 -9.79 16.25 18.32
C ASP A 52 -8.33 16.50 18.71
N TRP A 53 -7.99 17.77 18.98
CA TRP A 53 -6.69 18.21 19.46
C TRP A 53 -6.73 18.47 20.95
N ILE A 54 -5.70 18.02 21.66
CA ILE A 54 -5.51 18.32 23.09
C ILE A 54 -5.11 19.77 23.26
N GLU A 55 -4.18 20.25 22.41
CA GLU A 55 -3.78 21.64 22.26
C GLU A 55 -3.77 22.00 20.78
N LYS A 56 -4.36 23.15 20.42
CA LYS A 56 -4.41 23.60 19.02
C LYS A 56 -3.03 24.13 18.59
N TRP A 57 -2.69 23.96 17.31
CA TRP A 57 -1.47 24.48 16.71
C TRP A 57 -1.48 26.02 16.62
N HIS A 58 -0.30 26.62 16.52
CA HIS A 58 -0.12 28.03 16.25
C HIS A 58 0.37 28.33 14.83
N THR A 59 0.96 27.34 14.12
CA THR A 59 1.44 27.46 12.75
C THR A 59 1.01 26.22 11.97
N VAL A 60 0.33 26.42 10.83
CA VAL A 60 -0.21 25.32 10.02
C VAL A 60 0.92 24.52 9.36
N CYS A 61 1.88 25.21 8.75
CA CYS A 61 3.00 24.57 8.08
C CYS A 61 4.24 25.45 8.09
N GLU A 62 5.39 24.84 8.30
CA GLU A 62 6.71 25.37 7.96
C GLU A 62 7.38 24.42 6.97
N PHE A 63 7.79 24.94 5.81
CA PHE A 63 8.40 24.14 4.78
C PHE A 63 9.64 24.79 4.20
N GLU A 64 10.76 24.08 4.33
CA GLU A 64 12.02 24.35 3.62
C GLU A 64 12.56 23.01 3.14
N ALA A 65 12.45 22.75 1.85
CA ALA A 65 12.79 21.46 1.26
C ALA A 65 14.18 20.96 1.65
N PRO A 66 14.33 19.72 2.09
CA PRO A 66 13.37 18.63 2.13
C PRO A 66 12.49 18.57 3.39
N ASN A 67 12.61 19.53 4.30
CA ASN A 67 12.01 19.48 5.62
C ASN A 67 10.65 20.17 5.63
N GLY A 68 9.62 19.42 5.99
CA GLY A 68 8.28 19.94 6.21
C GLY A 68 7.78 19.60 7.60
N LYS A 69 7.15 20.57 8.27
CA LYS A 69 6.50 20.41 9.58
C LYS A 69 5.08 20.94 9.51
N TRP A 70 4.15 20.22 10.10
CA TRP A 70 2.73 20.57 10.05
C TRP A 70 2.10 20.65 11.43
N PHE A 71 1.24 21.65 11.61
CA PHE A 71 0.47 21.90 12.84
C PHE A 71 1.36 22.07 14.07
N LEU A 72 2.36 22.96 13.96
CA LEU A 72 3.37 23.21 14.97
C LEU A 72 2.75 23.73 16.28
N GLY A 73 3.21 23.15 17.38
CA GLY A 73 2.70 23.42 18.73
C GLY A 73 1.41 22.67 19.07
N GLY A 74 0.79 22.03 18.09
CA GLY A 74 -0.40 21.21 18.32
C GLY A 74 -0.07 19.93 19.07
N LYS A 75 -0.96 19.55 20.01
CA LYS A 75 -0.90 18.26 20.71
C LYS A 75 -2.10 17.40 20.31
N ILE A 76 -1.83 16.20 19.86
CA ILE A 76 -2.83 15.26 19.37
C ILE A 76 -2.45 13.83 19.76
N ASN A 77 -3.43 12.92 19.78
CA ASN A 77 -3.16 11.50 19.86
C ASN A 77 -3.93 10.76 18.76
N ALA A 78 -3.23 9.97 17.96
CA ALA A 78 -3.84 9.25 16.84
C ALA A 78 -4.86 8.19 17.32
N CYS A 79 -4.55 7.48 18.41
CA CYS A 79 -5.48 6.51 18.98
C CYS A 79 -6.77 7.16 19.49
N HIS A 80 -6.68 8.32 20.17
CA HIS A 80 -7.87 9.07 20.62
C HIS A 80 -8.81 9.35 19.43
N ASN A 81 -8.26 9.84 18.34
CA ASN A 81 -9.03 10.18 17.15
C ASN A 81 -9.59 8.96 16.40
N CYS A 82 -8.92 7.82 16.48
CA CYS A 82 -9.38 6.57 15.86
C CYS A 82 -10.35 5.78 16.73
N VAL A 83 -10.32 5.93 18.05
CA VAL A 83 -11.03 5.04 18.98
C VAL A 83 -11.89 5.82 19.98
N ASP A 84 -11.27 6.63 20.84
CA ASP A 84 -11.94 7.22 22.02
C ASP A 84 -13.13 8.10 21.64
N ARG A 85 -12.95 9.03 20.67
CA ARG A 85 -14.01 9.94 20.23
C ARG A 85 -15.24 9.21 19.68
N HIS A 86 -15.05 8.01 19.13
CA HIS A 86 -16.16 7.17 18.65
C HIS A 86 -16.75 6.31 19.76
N ALA A 87 -15.90 5.71 20.60
CA ALA A 87 -16.31 4.85 21.72
C ALA A 87 -17.08 5.61 22.81
N GLN A 88 -16.83 6.91 22.97
CA GLN A 88 -17.48 7.80 23.92
C GLN A 88 -18.68 8.56 23.33
N GLY A 89 -18.93 8.39 22.02
CA GLY A 89 -19.97 9.06 21.27
C GLY A 89 -21.08 8.12 20.78
N PRO A 90 -21.88 8.59 19.80
CA PRO A 90 -22.99 7.80 19.23
C PRO A 90 -22.56 6.47 18.60
N ARG A 91 -21.29 6.35 18.18
CA ARG A 91 -20.73 5.16 17.55
C ARG A 91 -20.22 4.10 18.55
N ALA A 92 -20.42 4.27 19.86
CA ALA A 92 -19.90 3.34 20.88
C ALA A 92 -20.25 1.87 20.60
N ASN A 93 -21.46 1.60 20.16
CA ASN A 93 -21.95 0.26 19.86
C ASN A 93 -21.85 -0.12 18.37
N LYS A 94 -21.32 0.77 17.52
CA LYS A 94 -21.04 0.48 16.11
C LYS A 94 -19.86 -0.48 16.01
N THR A 95 -19.94 -1.45 15.11
CA THR A 95 -18.81 -2.33 14.79
C THR A 95 -17.67 -1.49 14.21
N ALA A 96 -16.50 -1.54 14.85
CA ALA A 96 -15.27 -0.96 14.36
C ALA A 96 -14.52 -1.97 13.48
N ILE A 97 -14.37 -3.22 13.96
CA ILE A 97 -13.71 -4.31 13.27
C ILE A 97 -14.68 -5.45 13.06
N LEU A 98 -14.85 -5.82 11.80
CA LEU A 98 -15.48 -7.07 11.38
C LEU A 98 -14.37 -7.99 10.87
N PHE A 99 -14.15 -9.10 11.52
CA PHE A 99 -13.04 -10.00 11.21
C PHE A 99 -13.55 -11.36 10.76
N GLU A 100 -12.90 -11.91 9.72
CA GLU A 100 -13.06 -13.32 9.33
C GLU A 100 -11.67 -13.95 9.16
N GLY A 101 -11.43 -15.08 9.83
CA GLY A 101 -10.22 -15.87 9.67
C GLY A 101 -10.34 -16.89 8.53
N GLU A 102 -9.21 -17.37 8.03
CA GLU A 102 -9.21 -18.40 6.97
C GLU A 102 -9.94 -19.69 7.39
N PRO A 103 -9.86 -20.18 8.64
CA PRO A 103 -10.66 -21.29 9.13
C PRO A 103 -12.19 -21.00 9.17
N GLY A 104 -12.62 -19.76 9.01
CA GLY A 104 -14.03 -19.39 8.91
C GLY A 104 -14.64 -18.81 10.18
N GLU A 105 -13.87 -18.61 11.26
CA GLU A 105 -14.33 -17.90 12.44
C GLU A 105 -14.59 -16.43 12.14
N VAL A 106 -15.62 -15.87 12.77
CA VAL A 106 -16.02 -14.46 12.62
C VAL A 106 -16.01 -13.78 13.98
N ARG A 107 -15.46 -12.59 14.05
CA ARG A 107 -15.48 -11.73 15.25
C ARG A 107 -15.98 -10.34 14.86
N GLN A 108 -16.77 -9.75 15.75
CA GLN A 108 -17.17 -8.34 15.66
C GLN A 108 -16.70 -7.64 16.91
N ILE A 109 -16.07 -6.48 16.73
CA ILE A 109 -15.53 -5.66 17.82
C ILE A 109 -16.14 -4.27 17.64
N THR A 110 -16.93 -3.82 18.61
CA THR A 110 -17.48 -2.47 18.63
C THR A 110 -16.41 -1.44 18.99
N TYR A 111 -16.66 -0.15 18.74
CA TYR A 111 -15.73 0.91 19.15
C TYR A 111 -15.51 0.92 20.68
N ARG A 112 -16.53 0.60 21.47
CA ARG A 112 -16.42 0.47 22.93
C ARG A 112 -15.49 -0.69 23.32
N GLU A 113 -15.65 -1.85 22.71
CA GLU A 113 -14.80 -3.01 22.96
C GLU A 113 -13.38 -2.75 22.45
N LEU A 114 -13.23 -2.10 21.29
CA LEU A 114 -11.92 -1.70 20.76
C LEU A 114 -11.18 -0.78 21.74
N LEU A 115 -11.87 0.20 22.35
CA LEU A 115 -11.28 1.06 23.39
C LEU A 115 -10.76 0.26 24.58
N ILE A 116 -11.53 -0.74 25.05
CA ILE A 116 -11.15 -1.62 26.16
C ILE A 116 -9.90 -2.42 25.81
N GLU A 117 -9.91 -3.09 24.65
CA GLU A 117 -8.81 -3.94 24.22
C GLU A 117 -7.52 -3.15 23.95
N VAL A 118 -7.63 -1.98 23.31
CA VAL A 118 -6.51 -1.07 23.09
C VAL A 118 -5.95 -0.54 24.42
N SER A 119 -6.82 -0.15 25.36
CA SER A 119 -6.38 0.35 26.66
C SER A 119 -5.64 -0.72 27.49
N LYS A 120 -6.18 -1.94 27.52
CA LYS A 120 -5.52 -3.08 28.17
C LYS A 120 -4.18 -3.42 27.54
N THR A 121 -4.12 -3.45 26.20
CA THR A 121 -2.87 -3.71 25.48
C THR A 121 -1.85 -2.59 25.70
N ALA A 122 -2.26 -1.35 25.73
CA ALA A 122 -1.41 -0.20 26.05
C ALA A 122 -0.82 -0.30 27.47
N ASN A 123 -1.63 -0.68 28.45
CA ASN A 123 -1.16 -0.92 29.81
C ASN A 123 -0.21 -2.12 29.90
N ALA A 124 -0.47 -3.19 29.13
CA ALA A 124 0.44 -4.33 29.03
C ALA A 124 1.80 -3.91 28.45
N LEU A 125 1.81 -3.07 27.41
CA LEU A 125 3.06 -2.53 26.84
C LEU A 125 3.83 -1.68 27.86
N LYS A 126 3.14 -0.86 28.68
CA LYS A 126 3.77 -0.12 29.78
C LYS A 126 4.38 -1.07 30.81
N GLU A 127 3.69 -2.16 31.20
CA GLU A 127 4.24 -3.18 32.10
C GLU A 127 5.47 -3.87 31.51
N LEU A 128 5.53 -4.03 30.18
CA LEU A 128 6.70 -4.55 29.47
C LEU A 128 7.83 -3.54 29.31
N GLY A 129 7.68 -2.32 29.85
CA GLY A 129 8.68 -1.27 29.84
C GLY A 129 8.68 -0.35 28.62
N VAL A 130 7.57 -0.35 27.85
CA VAL A 130 7.41 0.57 26.69
C VAL A 130 6.79 1.88 27.13
N GLY A 131 7.34 2.99 26.69
CA GLY A 131 6.85 4.34 26.94
C GLY A 131 6.94 5.24 25.72
N LYS A 132 6.62 6.54 25.91
CA LYS A 132 6.73 7.55 24.86
C LYS A 132 8.13 7.56 24.21
N GLY A 133 8.18 7.56 22.89
CA GLY A 133 9.42 7.59 22.11
C GLY A 133 10.12 6.24 21.94
N ASP A 134 9.65 5.17 22.60
CA ASP A 134 10.15 3.81 22.37
C ASP A 134 9.60 3.24 21.05
N ARG A 135 10.27 2.21 20.51
CA ARG A 135 9.83 1.51 19.31
C ARG A 135 9.43 0.10 19.65
N VAL A 136 8.34 -0.34 18.99
CA VAL A 136 7.77 -1.69 19.09
C VAL A 136 7.73 -2.29 17.69
N CYS A 137 8.34 -3.46 17.51
CA CYS A 137 8.23 -4.23 16.29
C CYS A 137 6.98 -5.11 16.34
N ILE A 138 6.15 -5.10 15.31
CA ILE A 138 4.92 -5.91 15.22
C ILE A 138 5.06 -6.88 14.04
N TYR A 139 5.10 -8.19 14.33
CA TYR A 139 5.23 -9.26 13.34
C TYR A 139 4.10 -10.25 13.54
N MET A 140 2.91 -9.91 13.00
CA MET A 140 1.65 -10.61 13.26
C MET A 140 0.88 -10.93 11.97
N PRO A 141 -0.03 -11.92 11.99
CA PRO A 141 -0.98 -12.14 10.90
C PRO A 141 -2.05 -11.03 10.91
N MET A 142 -2.89 -10.99 9.86
CA MET A 142 -3.98 -10.01 9.70
C MET A 142 -5.17 -10.29 10.62
N VAL A 143 -4.95 -10.23 11.92
CA VAL A 143 -5.96 -10.40 12.99
C VAL A 143 -6.27 -9.06 13.67
N PRO A 144 -7.42 -8.93 14.36
CA PRO A 144 -7.77 -7.69 15.07
C PRO A 144 -6.70 -7.20 16.04
N GLU A 145 -5.98 -8.11 16.69
CA GLU A 145 -4.91 -7.81 17.64
C GLU A 145 -3.74 -7.05 16.99
N LEU A 146 -3.54 -7.19 15.68
CA LEU A 146 -2.55 -6.38 14.94
C LEU A 146 -2.93 -4.89 14.95
N ALA A 147 -4.19 -4.55 14.60
CA ALA A 147 -4.68 -3.18 14.65
C ALA A 147 -4.71 -2.65 16.09
N ILE A 148 -5.12 -3.48 17.05
CA ILE A 148 -5.10 -3.17 18.48
C ILE A 148 -3.68 -2.84 18.95
N ALA A 149 -2.67 -3.59 18.54
CA ALA A 149 -1.27 -3.34 18.89
C ALA A 149 -0.75 -2.00 18.33
N MET A 150 -1.07 -1.69 17.05
CA MET A 150 -0.71 -0.41 16.42
C MET A 150 -1.33 0.77 17.19
N LEU A 151 -2.64 0.69 17.48
CA LEU A 151 -3.37 1.71 18.22
C LEU A 151 -2.92 1.84 19.68
N ALA A 152 -2.54 0.72 20.33
CA ALA A 152 -2.01 0.73 21.68
C ALA A 152 -0.64 1.42 21.75
N CYS A 153 0.23 1.21 20.76
CA CYS A 153 1.49 1.95 20.63
C CYS A 153 1.23 3.46 20.47
N ALA A 154 0.34 3.83 19.53
CA ALA A 154 -0.03 5.23 19.33
C ALA A 154 -0.64 5.88 20.59
N ARG A 155 -1.41 5.10 21.38
CA ARG A 155 -2.03 5.57 22.62
C ARG A 155 -1.01 6.03 23.66
N ILE A 156 0.07 5.30 23.81
CA ILE A 156 1.14 5.61 24.81
C ILE A 156 2.30 6.39 24.23
N GLY A 157 2.21 6.84 22.98
CA GLY A 157 3.26 7.59 22.32
C GLY A 157 4.49 6.78 21.92
N ALA A 158 4.38 5.45 21.84
CA ALA A 158 5.42 4.60 21.29
C ALA A 158 5.26 4.49 19.76
N ALA A 159 6.37 4.53 19.04
CA ALA A 159 6.35 4.32 17.60
C ALA A 159 6.32 2.81 17.30
N HIS A 160 5.46 2.41 16.36
CA HIS A 160 5.48 1.02 15.90
C HIS A 160 6.22 0.87 14.58
N SER A 161 6.74 -0.36 14.36
CA SER A 161 7.27 -0.81 13.07
C SER A 161 6.65 -2.15 12.75
N VAL A 162 5.72 -2.17 11.79
CA VAL A 162 5.04 -3.39 11.39
C VAL A 162 5.86 -4.08 10.31
N VAL A 163 6.17 -5.35 10.53
CA VAL A 163 6.87 -6.22 9.60
C VAL A 163 5.89 -7.23 9.05
N PHE A 164 5.82 -7.37 7.72
CA PHE A 164 4.91 -8.30 7.06
C PHE A 164 5.13 -9.73 7.54
N GLY A 165 4.06 -10.41 7.99
CA GLY A 165 4.11 -11.75 8.59
C GLY A 165 4.65 -12.87 7.69
N GLY A 166 4.87 -12.57 6.43
CA GLY A 166 5.51 -13.47 5.47
C GLY A 166 7.02 -13.28 5.30
N PHE A 167 7.67 -12.30 5.96
CA PHE A 167 9.11 -12.09 5.82
C PHE A 167 9.94 -13.12 6.61
N SER A 168 11.20 -13.28 6.20
CA SER A 168 12.16 -14.20 6.82
C SER A 168 12.68 -13.67 8.16
N ALA A 169 13.39 -14.53 8.89
CA ALA A 169 14.02 -14.17 10.16
C ALA A 169 15.06 -13.05 10.02
N GLU A 170 15.85 -13.07 8.95
CA GLU A 170 16.84 -12.04 8.62
C GLU A 170 16.15 -10.68 8.39
N SER A 171 15.08 -10.68 7.61
CA SER A 171 14.29 -9.46 7.34
C SER A 171 13.66 -8.88 8.61
N LEU A 172 13.20 -9.73 9.52
CA LEU A 172 12.67 -9.33 10.82
C LEU A 172 13.78 -8.76 11.71
N GLN A 173 14.92 -9.44 11.78
CA GLN A 173 16.08 -9.05 12.57
C GLN A 173 16.63 -7.68 12.12
N GLU A 174 16.84 -7.47 10.83
CA GLU A 174 17.35 -6.21 10.28
C GLU A 174 16.47 -5.02 10.66
N ARG A 175 15.15 -5.15 10.47
CA ARG A 175 14.19 -4.07 10.77
C ARG A 175 14.05 -3.81 12.25
N THR A 176 14.08 -4.87 13.07
CA THR A 176 14.04 -4.79 14.53
C THR A 176 15.25 -4.05 15.08
N ASN A 177 16.44 -4.33 14.53
CA ASN A 177 17.69 -3.68 14.93
C ASN A 177 17.78 -2.25 14.44
N ASP A 178 17.43 -1.98 13.18
CA ASP A 178 17.46 -0.62 12.63
C ASP A 178 16.50 0.32 13.39
N ALA A 179 15.30 -0.18 13.74
CA ALA A 179 14.35 0.55 14.59
C ALA A 179 14.75 0.60 16.06
N GLU A 180 15.74 -0.18 16.51
CA GLU A 180 16.08 -0.38 17.93
C GLU A 180 14.86 -0.73 18.79
N ALA A 181 14.02 -1.64 18.32
CA ALA A 181 12.77 -2.01 18.98
C ALA A 181 13.02 -2.68 20.33
N LYS A 182 12.31 -2.24 21.39
CA LYS A 182 12.39 -2.81 22.75
C LYS A 182 11.58 -4.11 22.91
N VAL A 183 10.45 -4.18 22.19
CA VAL A 183 9.49 -5.30 22.26
C VAL A 183 9.19 -5.77 20.85
N ILE A 184 9.10 -7.08 20.67
CA ILE A 184 8.47 -7.68 19.49
C ILE A 184 7.09 -8.20 19.91
N ILE A 185 6.06 -7.84 19.13
CA ILE A 185 4.73 -8.43 19.24
C ILE A 185 4.57 -9.43 18.08
N THR A 186 4.23 -10.69 18.39
CA THR A 186 4.07 -11.74 17.39
C THR A 186 2.91 -12.67 17.73
N ALA A 187 2.71 -13.73 16.95
CA ALA A 187 1.77 -14.82 17.24
C ALA A 187 2.47 -16.18 17.18
N ASP A 188 1.85 -17.20 17.78
CA ASP A 188 2.32 -18.59 17.69
C ASP A 188 2.32 -19.07 16.23
N GLY A 189 1.41 -18.56 15.39
CA GLY A 189 1.36 -18.77 13.96
C GLY A 189 0.27 -17.93 13.30
N GLY A 190 0.06 -18.12 11.99
CA GLY A 190 -1.01 -17.50 11.21
C GLY A 190 -1.47 -18.44 10.11
N TRP A 191 -2.68 -18.23 9.60
CA TRP A 191 -3.26 -19.07 8.55
C TRP A 191 -3.09 -18.45 7.17
N ARG A 192 -2.62 -19.25 6.21
CA ARG A 192 -2.58 -18.86 4.81
C ARG A 192 -2.62 -20.07 3.87
N ARG A 193 -3.61 -20.14 2.97
CA ARG A 193 -3.84 -21.23 2.00
C ARG A 193 -3.90 -22.60 2.66
N GLY A 194 -4.63 -22.73 3.77
CA GLY A 194 -4.76 -23.97 4.52
C GLY A 194 -3.50 -24.39 5.27
N SER A 195 -2.45 -23.57 5.23
CA SER A 195 -1.17 -23.84 5.90
C SER A 195 -0.91 -22.86 7.03
N ILE A 196 -0.06 -23.26 7.97
CA ILE A 196 0.37 -22.43 9.09
C ILE A 196 1.69 -21.74 8.75
N ILE A 197 1.71 -20.41 8.88
CA ILE A 197 2.95 -19.64 8.89
C ILE A 197 3.53 -19.68 10.30
N PRO A 198 4.74 -20.21 10.53
CA PRO A 198 5.29 -20.44 11.87
C PRO A 198 5.95 -19.17 12.44
N LEU A 199 5.16 -18.13 12.77
CA LEU A 199 5.64 -16.80 13.17
C LEU A 199 6.52 -16.85 14.42
N GLN A 200 6.14 -17.65 15.44
CA GLN A 200 6.94 -17.85 16.64
C GLN A 200 8.34 -18.38 16.32
N LYS A 201 8.43 -19.40 15.45
CA LYS A 201 9.71 -19.98 15.03
C LYS A 201 10.59 -18.95 14.30
N ILE A 202 10.00 -18.20 13.40
CA ILE A 202 10.71 -17.14 12.65
C ILE A 202 11.21 -16.04 13.60
N THR A 203 10.38 -15.63 14.58
CA THR A 203 10.78 -14.67 15.61
C THR A 203 11.94 -15.20 16.46
N SER A 204 11.91 -16.48 16.87
CA SER A 204 13.02 -17.10 17.60
C SER A 204 14.32 -17.08 16.79
N GLN A 205 14.26 -17.43 15.52
CA GLN A 205 15.42 -17.38 14.62
C GLN A 205 15.96 -15.95 14.46
N ALA A 206 15.10 -14.95 14.36
CA ALA A 206 15.53 -13.55 14.29
C ALA A 206 16.26 -13.10 15.57
N LEU A 207 15.78 -13.54 16.74
CA LEU A 207 16.45 -13.28 18.02
C LEU A 207 17.81 -14.00 18.13
N GLU A 208 17.94 -15.21 17.59
CA GLU A 208 19.20 -15.95 17.51
C GLU A 208 20.24 -15.26 16.61
N LEU A 209 19.80 -14.64 15.52
CA LEU A 209 20.65 -13.80 14.66
C LEU A 209 21.15 -12.53 15.37
N GLY A 210 20.48 -12.13 16.45
CA GLY A 210 20.87 -11.04 17.33
C GLY A 210 19.97 -9.80 17.22
N CYS A 211 19.16 -9.59 18.27
CA CYS A 211 18.34 -8.39 18.46
C CYS A 211 18.62 -7.79 19.85
N PRO A 212 19.75 -7.10 20.06
CA PRO A 212 20.23 -6.69 21.38
C PRO A 212 19.32 -5.67 22.10
N SER A 213 18.51 -4.90 21.35
CA SER A 213 17.54 -3.95 21.90
C SER A 213 16.30 -4.61 22.47
N VAL A 214 15.93 -5.81 21.96
CA VAL A 214 14.71 -6.53 22.35
C VAL A 214 14.85 -7.11 23.74
N LYS A 215 13.94 -6.72 24.65
CA LYS A 215 13.90 -7.23 26.03
C LYS A 215 12.76 -8.20 26.27
N LYS A 216 11.66 -8.03 25.53
CA LYS A 216 10.43 -8.80 25.71
C LYS A 216 9.84 -9.18 24.35
N VAL A 217 9.19 -10.35 24.31
CA VAL A 217 8.34 -10.78 23.17
C VAL A 217 6.93 -11.01 23.70
N LEU A 218 5.97 -10.27 23.17
CA LEU A 218 4.55 -10.45 23.44
C LEU A 218 3.95 -11.36 22.38
N ILE A 219 3.47 -12.53 22.75
CA ILE A 219 3.01 -13.56 21.82
C ILE A 219 1.51 -13.84 21.94
N LEU A 220 0.78 -13.72 20.83
CA LEU A 220 -0.63 -14.05 20.71
C LEU A 220 -0.80 -15.55 20.44
N LYS A 221 -1.72 -16.21 21.15
CA LYS A 221 -2.16 -17.57 20.84
C LYS A 221 -3.22 -17.52 19.73
N ARG A 222 -2.79 -17.67 18.47
CA ARG A 222 -3.66 -17.61 17.28
C ARG A 222 -4.05 -19.00 16.77
N ILE A 223 -3.13 -19.91 16.67
CA ILE A 223 -3.34 -21.26 16.13
C ILE A 223 -3.57 -22.32 17.22
N GLY A 224 -3.19 -22.02 18.46
CA GLY A 224 -3.50 -22.84 19.62
C GLY A 224 -3.04 -24.28 19.51
N GLU A 225 -3.95 -25.24 19.65
CA GLU A 225 -3.65 -26.68 19.63
C GLU A 225 -3.20 -27.20 18.25
N HIS A 226 -3.43 -26.43 17.18
CA HIS A 226 -2.90 -26.72 15.84
C HIS A 226 -1.41 -26.35 15.71
N ALA A 227 -0.84 -25.74 16.76
CA ALA A 227 0.57 -25.47 16.82
C ALA A 227 1.31 -26.79 17.05
N ALA A 228 1.92 -27.34 16.01
CA ALA A 228 3.07 -28.21 16.16
C ALA A 228 4.24 -27.35 16.68
N VAL A 229 4.10 -26.79 17.88
CA VAL A 229 5.18 -26.09 18.56
C VAL A 229 6.08 -27.22 19.14
N PRO A 230 7.31 -27.35 18.65
CA PRO A 230 8.24 -28.27 19.29
C PRO A 230 8.34 -27.88 20.76
N GLU A 231 8.06 -28.81 21.68
CA GLU A 231 8.40 -28.64 23.06
C GLU A 231 9.92 -28.41 23.16
N GLY A 232 10.33 -27.29 23.68
CA GLY A 232 11.74 -27.00 23.95
C GLY A 232 12.34 -25.90 23.11
N LYS A 233 13.25 -25.23 23.64
CA LYS A 233 14.26 -24.24 23.25
C LYS A 233 13.74 -22.86 22.84
N TYR A 234 12.53 -22.69 22.23
CA TYR A 234 12.06 -21.42 21.68
C TYR A 234 10.55 -21.25 21.88
N GLY A 235 10.09 -20.76 23.02
CA GLY A 235 8.69 -20.52 23.26
C GLY A 235 8.37 -20.07 24.68
N PRO A 236 7.12 -19.71 25.00
CA PRO A 236 6.72 -19.18 26.30
C PRO A 236 6.87 -20.20 27.45
N HIS A 237 7.05 -21.47 27.16
CA HIS A 237 7.45 -22.49 28.15
C HIS A 237 8.98 -22.57 28.32
N HIS A 238 9.75 -21.93 27.46
CA HIS A 238 11.18 -21.74 27.62
C HIS A 238 11.42 -20.38 28.26
N ASN A 239 11.34 -20.28 29.56
CA ASN A 239 11.76 -19.09 30.29
C ASN A 239 13.30 -19.04 30.31
N PRO A 240 13.93 -18.13 29.54
CA PRO A 240 15.39 -17.99 29.56
C PRO A 240 15.93 -17.60 30.94
N ALA A 241 15.11 -17.02 31.82
CA ALA A 241 15.47 -16.75 33.21
C ALA A 241 15.65 -18.03 34.03
N THR A 242 15.10 -19.17 33.60
CA THR A 242 15.30 -20.48 34.19
C THR A 242 16.32 -21.34 33.42
N SER A 243 16.65 -20.98 32.20
CA SER A 243 17.74 -21.57 31.44
C SER A 243 19.05 -20.91 31.86
N LYS A 244 19.93 -21.67 32.46
CA LYS A 244 21.28 -21.22 32.89
C LYS A 244 22.20 -20.76 31.73
N THR A 245 21.70 -20.62 30.49
CA THR A 245 22.51 -20.54 29.29
C THR A 245 22.64 -19.15 28.67
N ASP A 246 21.70 -18.18 28.89
CA ASP A 246 21.89 -16.79 28.45
C ASP A 246 21.04 -15.78 29.24
N PRO A 247 21.64 -14.99 30.17
CA PRO A 247 20.93 -13.95 30.92
C PRO A 247 20.53 -12.73 30.06
N LYS A 248 20.88 -12.69 28.76
CA LYS A 248 20.55 -11.59 27.84
C LYS A 248 19.40 -11.94 26.90
N ALA A 249 18.86 -13.15 26.94
CA ALA A 249 17.75 -13.55 26.08
C ALA A 249 16.46 -12.78 26.40
N ALA A 250 15.68 -12.44 25.37
CA ALA A 250 14.39 -11.77 25.53
C ALA A 250 13.39 -12.68 26.28
N GLU A 251 12.63 -12.09 27.19
CA GLU A 251 11.56 -12.81 27.92
C GLU A 251 10.30 -12.87 27.06
N TRP A 252 9.68 -14.07 26.96
CA TRP A 252 8.44 -14.28 26.24
C TRP A 252 7.24 -14.25 27.18
N VAL A 253 6.21 -13.49 26.81
CA VAL A 253 4.99 -13.31 27.60
C VAL A 253 3.76 -13.56 26.72
N TRP A 254 2.82 -14.36 27.20
CA TRP A 254 1.57 -14.58 26.50
C TRP A 254 0.66 -13.34 26.53
N TRP A 255 0.16 -12.95 25.35
CA TRP A 255 -0.80 -11.83 25.19
C TRP A 255 -2.00 -11.98 26.13
N HIS A 256 -2.68 -13.13 26.08
CA HIS A 256 -3.88 -13.36 26.87
C HIS A 256 -3.63 -13.35 28.39
N GLU A 257 -2.44 -13.66 28.88
CA GLU A 257 -2.11 -13.62 30.31
C GLU A 257 -1.86 -12.18 30.79
N ILE A 258 -1.06 -11.42 30.06
CA ILE A 258 -0.70 -10.06 30.49
C ILE A 258 -1.83 -9.06 30.22
N VAL A 259 -2.52 -9.14 29.09
CA VAL A 259 -3.58 -8.20 28.69
C VAL A 259 -4.85 -8.39 29.52
N SER A 260 -5.22 -9.64 29.84
CA SER A 260 -6.46 -9.92 30.60
C SER A 260 -6.48 -9.29 31.99
N ARG A 261 -5.33 -9.13 32.62
CA ARG A 261 -5.21 -8.56 33.99
C ARG A 261 -5.06 -7.03 34.01
N GLN A 262 -4.97 -6.38 32.84
CA GLN A 262 -4.79 -4.94 32.79
C GLN A 262 -6.09 -4.17 32.98
N SER A 263 -5.94 -2.93 33.44
CA SER A 263 -7.06 -1.98 33.48
C SER A 263 -7.57 -1.68 32.06
N ALA A 264 -8.89 -1.58 31.94
CA ALA A 264 -9.56 -1.10 30.72
C ALA A 264 -9.42 0.43 30.53
N GLU A 265 -8.81 1.14 31.47
CA GLU A 265 -8.55 2.57 31.40
C GLU A 265 -7.05 2.82 31.17
N CYS A 266 -6.73 3.55 30.11
CA CYS A 266 -5.41 4.05 29.81
C CYS A 266 -5.53 5.42 29.13
N LYS A 267 -5.04 6.46 29.75
CA LYS A 267 -5.06 7.81 29.14
C LYS A 267 -4.16 7.85 27.90
N CYS A 268 -4.62 8.58 26.89
CA CYS A 268 -3.81 8.88 25.71
C CYS A 268 -2.69 9.85 26.05
N GLU A 269 -1.48 9.54 25.59
CA GLU A 269 -0.32 10.43 25.74
C GLU A 269 -0.48 11.65 24.80
N PRO A 270 -0.30 12.88 25.32
CA PRO A 270 -0.25 14.07 24.46
C PRO A 270 1.00 14.02 23.55
N MET A 271 0.79 13.86 22.25
CA MET A 271 1.86 13.81 21.26
C MET A 271 1.97 15.16 20.55
N ASP A 272 3.19 15.65 20.37
CA ASP A 272 3.42 16.74 19.43
C ASP A 272 2.99 16.30 18.03
N SER A 273 2.48 17.24 17.22
CA SER A 273 2.14 16.93 15.82
C SER A 273 3.29 16.28 15.07
N GLU A 274 4.52 16.65 15.39
CA GLU A 274 5.74 16.12 14.76
C GLU A 274 6.39 14.95 15.54
N ASP A 275 5.78 14.47 16.62
CA ASP A 275 6.24 13.25 17.30
C ASP A 275 6.07 12.03 16.39
N LEU A 276 7.04 11.12 16.40
CA LEU A 276 7.09 9.90 15.61
C LEU A 276 5.89 8.99 15.90
N LEU A 277 5.16 8.60 14.85
CA LEU A 277 4.06 7.66 14.94
C LEU A 277 4.49 6.25 14.55
N PHE A 278 5.17 6.12 13.42
CA PHE A 278 5.67 4.81 12.97
C PHE A 278 6.89 4.92 12.04
N ILE A 279 7.60 3.80 11.93
CA ILE A 279 8.65 3.56 10.95
C ILE A 279 8.22 2.39 10.08
N LEU A 280 8.14 2.59 8.77
CA LEU A 280 7.79 1.51 7.84
C LEU A 280 8.89 1.29 6.82
N TYR A 281 9.37 0.04 6.75
CA TYR A 281 10.49 -0.32 5.89
C TYR A 281 10.05 -0.66 4.49
N THR A 282 10.64 0.03 3.50
CA THR A 282 10.46 -0.24 2.07
C THR A 282 11.73 -0.84 1.49
N SER A 283 11.59 -1.64 0.41
CA SER A 283 12.74 -2.14 -0.34
C SER A 283 13.48 -0.97 -1.01
N GLY A 284 14.80 -0.90 -0.80
CA GLY A 284 15.66 0.07 -1.47
C GLY A 284 16.30 -0.53 -2.73
N SER A 285 16.58 0.30 -3.74
CA SER A 285 17.36 -0.08 -4.93
C SER A 285 18.80 -0.52 -4.58
N THR A 286 19.31 -0.11 -3.43
CA THR A 286 20.67 -0.37 -2.93
C THR A 286 20.78 -1.56 -1.97
N GLY A 287 19.76 -2.38 -1.82
CA GLY A 287 19.75 -3.58 -0.96
C GLY A 287 19.30 -3.32 0.50
N LYS A 288 19.79 -2.28 1.19
CA LYS A 288 19.37 -1.99 2.57
C LYS A 288 17.95 -1.38 2.56
N PRO A 289 17.00 -1.91 3.37
CA PRO A 289 15.68 -1.31 3.52
C PRO A 289 15.73 0.15 3.98
N LYS A 290 14.75 0.96 3.56
CA LYS A 290 14.58 2.35 4.00
C LYS A 290 13.48 2.41 5.05
N GLY A 291 13.79 2.82 6.26
CA GLY A 291 12.81 3.07 7.32
C GLY A 291 12.13 4.43 7.11
N ILE A 292 10.98 4.45 6.45
CA ILE A 292 10.23 5.68 6.18
C ILE A 292 9.56 6.15 7.47
N VAL A 293 9.75 7.42 7.81
CA VAL A 293 9.31 8.04 9.06
C VAL A 293 8.03 8.84 8.84
N HIS A 294 6.98 8.54 9.62
CA HIS A 294 5.77 9.35 9.68
C HIS A 294 5.50 9.87 11.09
N THR A 295 5.07 11.14 11.16
CA THR A 295 4.72 11.84 12.40
C THR A 295 3.20 11.86 12.62
N THR A 296 2.78 12.21 13.84
CA THR A 296 1.42 11.96 14.31
C THR A 296 0.36 12.85 13.64
N GLY A 297 0.51 14.17 13.70
CA GLY A 297 -0.56 15.10 13.35
C GLY A 297 -0.81 15.18 11.85
N GLY A 298 0.23 15.52 11.07
CA GLY A 298 0.10 15.69 9.63
C GLY A 298 -0.33 14.41 8.91
N TYR A 299 0.22 13.26 9.31
CA TYR A 299 -0.16 11.97 8.76
C TYR A 299 -1.64 11.65 9.02
N LEU A 300 -2.11 11.87 10.27
CA LEU A 300 -3.51 11.60 10.61
C LEU A 300 -4.47 12.51 9.83
N VAL A 301 -4.16 13.80 9.67
CA VAL A 301 -4.97 14.73 8.88
C VAL A 301 -5.06 14.30 7.42
N GLY A 302 -3.93 13.94 6.80
CA GLY A 302 -3.90 13.49 5.41
C GLY A 302 -4.69 12.20 5.18
N THR A 303 -4.52 11.20 6.05
CA THR A 303 -5.23 9.92 5.92
C THR A 303 -6.73 10.05 6.26
N TYR A 304 -7.08 10.89 7.21
CA TYR A 304 -8.48 11.20 7.55
C TYR A 304 -9.22 11.82 6.37
N ALA A 305 -8.64 12.86 5.75
CA ALA A 305 -9.24 13.58 4.64
C ALA A 305 -9.42 12.69 3.40
N THR A 306 -8.34 12.01 3.03
CA THR A 306 -8.35 11.16 1.82
C THR A 306 -9.24 9.95 1.99
N ALA A 307 -9.27 9.29 3.16
CA ALA A 307 -10.19 8.20 3.42
C ALA A 307 -11.67 8.64 3.29
N GLN A 308 -12.01 9.81 3.84
CA GLN A 308 -13.39 10.31 3.79
C GLN A 308 -13.84 10.63 2.37
N TRP A 309 -13.02 11.30 1.57
CA TRP A 309 -13.44 11.79 0.26
C TRP A 309 -13.22 10.79 -0.87
N VAL A 310 -12.11 10.06 -0.86
CA VAL A 310 -11.80 9.10 -1.93
C VAL A 310 -12.71 7.87 -1.86
N PHE A 311 -12.94 7.35 -0.66
CA PHE A 311 -13.86 6.22 -0.48
C PHE A 311 -15.30 6.65 -0.21
N ASP A 312 -15.56 7.96 -0.20
CA ASP A 312 -16.89 8.51 0.06
C ASP A 312 -17.54 7.90 1.29
N LEU A 313 -16.76 7.70 2.36
CA LEU A 313 -17.18 6.94 3.55
C LEU A 313 -18.46 7.49 4.19
N LYS A 314 -19.42 6.60 4.40
CA LYS A 314 -20.69 6.83 5.11
C LYS A 314 -20.72 6.04 6.42
N ASP A 315 -21.63 6.41 7.29
CA ASP A 315 -21.69 5.80 8.62
C ASP A 315 -22.14 4.33 8.61
N ASP A 316 -22.88 3.91 7.60
CA ASP A 316 -23.39 2.56 7.39
C ASP A 316 -22.50 1.69 6.49
N ASP A 317 -21.38 2.23 5.99
CA ASP A 317 -20.47 1.46 5.15
C ASP A 317 -19.76 0.36 5.91
N ILE A 318 -19.56 -0.77 5.22
CA ILE A 318 -18.60 -1.81 5.57
C ILE A 318 -17.48 -1.74 4.54
N TYR A 319 -16.37 -1.18 4.98
CA TYR A 319 -15.19 -0.92 4.16
C TYR A 319 -14.19 -2.08 4.27
N TRP A 320 -13.76 -2.59 3.15
CA TRP A 320 -12.74 -3.64 3.09
C TRP A 320 -11.56 -3.25 2.23
N CYS A 321 -10.43 -3.01 2.87
CA CYS A 321 -9.12 -2.94 2.22
C CYS A 321 -8.44 -4.31 2.36
N THR A 322 -8.05 -4.92 1.24
CA THR A 322 -7.46 -6.27 1.21
C THR A 322 -5.95 -6.28 1.38
N ALA A 323 -5.35 -5.14 1.68
CA ALA A 323 -3.92 -5.01 1.96
C ALA A 323 -3.55 -5.62 3.32
N ASP A 324 -2.24 -5.68 3.58
CA ASP A 324 -1.68 -6.09 4.87
C ASP A 324 -1.11 -4.87 5.61
N CYS A 325 -1.20 -4.85 6.94
CA CYS A 325 -0.62 -3.79 7.76
C CYS A 325 0.91 -3.75 7.72
N GLY A 326 1.59 -4.76 7.22
CA GLY A 326 3.02 -4.73 6.90
C GLY A 326 3.38 -3.77 5.75
N TRP A 327 2.37 -3.15 5.10
CA TRP A 327 2.51 -2.14 4.06
C TRP A 327 1.82 -0.85 4.45
N VAL A 328 2.21 0.27 3.83
CA VAL A 328 1.63 1.58 4.13
C VAL A 328 0.12 1.61 3.87
N THR A 329 -0.37 0.84 2.90
CA THR A 329 -1.81 0.76 2.60
C THR A 329 -2.59 0.25 3.80
N GLY A 330 -2.07 -0.73 4.54
CA GLY A 330 -2.68 -1.21 5.77
C GLY A 330 -2.65 -0.16 6.89
N HIS A 331 -1.54 0.56 7.05
CA HIS A 331 -1.44 1.66 8.02
C HIS A 331 -2.48 2.74 7.73
N SER A 332 -2.46 3.28 6.51
CA SER A 332 -3.26 4.45 6.13
C SER A 332 -4.74 4.12 5.92
N TYR A 333 -5.04 2.94 5.34
CA TYR A 333 -6.40 2.61 4.87
C TYR A 333 -6.97 1.28 5.38
N ILE A 334 -6.37 0.68 6.42
CA ILE A 334 -7.06 -0.29 7.30
C ILE A 334 -7.22 0.33 8.69
N VAL A 335 -6.16 0.98 9.22
CA VAL A 335 -6.13 1.44 10.61
C VAL A 335 -6.45 2.94 10.71
N TYR A 336 -5.50 3.83 10.36
CA TYR A 336 -5.60 5.23 10.76
C TYR A 336 -6.72 6.01 10.06
N GLY A 337 -6.77 6.02 8.74
CA GLY A 337 -7.77 6.78 7.98
C GLY A 337 -9.21 6.34 8.24
N PRO A 338 -9.54 5.06 8.05
CA PRO A 338 -10.89 4.57 8.27
C PRO A 338 -11.36 4.69 9.73
N PHE A 339 -10.53 4.31 10.71
CA PHE A 339 -10.93 4.43 12.13
C PHE A 339 -11.05 5.88 12.57
N ALA A 340 -10.21 6.80 12.09
CA ALA A 340 -10.40 8.22 12.37
C ALA A 340 -11.74 8.75 11.83
N ASN A 341 -12.28 8.16 10.77
CA ASN A 341 -13.61 8.43 10.23
C ASN A 341 -14.75 7.68 10.93
N GLY A 342 -14.45 6.79 11.86
CA GLY A 342 -15.45 5.96 12.54
C GLY A 342 -16.07 4.88 11.64
N ALA A 343 -15.34 4.41 10.64
CA ALA A 343 -15.80 3.38 9.70
C ALA A 343 -15.89 2.00 10.36
N THR A 344 -16.70 1.09 9.78
CA THR A 344 -16.61 -0.35 10.03
C THR A 344 -15.62 -0.94 9.05
N CYS A 345 -14.50 -1.48 9.56
CA CYS A 345 -13.44 -2.08 8.75
C CYS A 345 -13.54 -3.60 8.75
N MET A 346 -13.66 -4.20 7.57
CA MET A 346 -13.49 -5.63 7.40
C MET A 346 -12.01 -5.97 7.41
N MET A 347 -11.60 -6.96 8.22
CA MET A 347 -10.26 -7.55 8.22
C MET A 347 -10.37 -9.04 7.91
N TYR A 348 -9.52 -9.52 7.04
CA TYR A 348 -9.45 -10.94 6.67
C TYR A 348 -8.04 -11.49 6.83
N GLU A 349 -7.91 -12.58 7.57
CA GLU A 349 -6.69 -13.37 7.62
C GLU A 349 -6.84 -14.56 6.70
N GLY A 350 -6.05 -14.63 5.63
CA GLY A 350 -6.07 -15.75 4.70
C GLY A 350 -5.66 -15.36 3.29
N ALA A 351 -5.87 -16.29 2.36
CA ALA A 351 -5.65 -16.08 0.93
C ALA A 351 -6.97 -16.01 0.15
N PRO A 352 -7.00 -15.33 -1.01
CA PRO A 352 -8.25 -15.13 -1.76
C PRO A 352 -8.79 -16.42 -2.41
N ASP A 353 -7.97 -17.47 -2.49
CA ASP A 353 -8.26 -18.77 -3.11
C ASP A 353 -8.43 -19.91 -2.10
N SER A 354 -8.48 -19.63 -0.81
CA SER A 354 -8.61 -20.64 0.24
C SER A 354 -9.92 -20.47 1.03
N PRO A 355 -10.75 -21.51 1.16
CA PRO A 355 -10.60 -22.87 0.59
C PRO A 355 -10.93 -22.95 -0.90
N ASN A 356 -11.58 -21.94 -1.49
CA ASN A 356 -12.00 -21.88 -2.89
C ASN A 356 -11.79 -20.49 -3.49
N LYS A 357 -11.73 -20.40 -4.82
CA LYS A 357 -11.53 -19.16 -5.58
C LYS A 357 -12.68 -18.14 -5.47
N ASP A 358 -13.81 -18.53 -4.89
CA ASP A 358 -14.93 -17.63 -4.57
C ASP A 358 -14.84 -16.98 -3.20
N ARG A 359 -13.75 -17.23 -2.43
CA ARG A 359 -13.60 -16.80 -1.03
C ARG A 359 -13.87 -15.31 -0.80
N PHE A 360 -13.29 -14.43 -1.60
CA PHE A 360 -13.47 -12.98 -1.47
C PHE A 360 -14.94 -12.57 -1.75
N TRP A 361 -15.55 -13.18 -2.74
CA TRP A 361 -16.93 -12.89 -3.11
C TRP A 361 -17.91 -13.37 -2.05
N ARG A 362 -17.64 -14.53 -1.43
CA ARG A 362 -18.42 -15.02 -0.29
C ARG A 362 -18.30 -14.14 0.96
N ILE A 363 -17.12 -13.55 1.21
CA ILE A 363 -16.93 -12.57 2.28
C ILE A 363 -17.79 -11.32 2.02
N ILE A 364 -17.76 -10.79 0.79
CA ILE A 364 -18.59 -9.63 0.39
C ILE A 364 -20.08 -9.94 0.55
N GLU A 365 -20.53 -11.06 0.04
CA GLU A 365 -21.93 -11.50 0.14
C GLU A 365 -22.37 -11.67 1.60
N ARG A 366 -21.57 -12.37 2.42
CA ARG A 366 -21.86 -12.66 3.83
C ARG A 366 -21.94 -11.40 4.68
N HIS A 367 -20.96 -10.55 4.54
CA HIS A 367 -20.80 -9.38 5.40
C HIS A 367 -21.38 -8.10 4.79
N LYS A 368 -21.95 -8.17 3.59
CA LYS A 368 -22.52 -7.02 2.87
C LYS A 368 -21.52 -5.87 2.76
N VAL A 369 -20.29 -6.19 2.38
CA VAL A 369 -19.24 -5.20 2.12
C VAL A 369 -19.72 -4.19 1.09
N THR A 370 -19.54 -2.89 1.37
CA THR A 370 -20.04 -1.81 0.50
C THR A 370 -18.91 -1.17 -0.31
N ILE A 371 -17.69 -1.22 0.19
CA ILE A 371 -16.50 -0.64 -0.45
C ILE A 371 -15.39 -1.68 -0.47
N LEU A 372 -14.87 -1.97 -1.67
CA LEU A 372 -13.74 -2.89 -1.85
C LEU A 372 -12.52 -2.15 -2.40
N TYR A 373 -11.41 -2.16 -1.65
CA TYR A 373 -10.14 -1.55 -2.02
C TYR A 373 -9.05 -2.62 -2.12
N THR A 374 -8.55 -2.88 -3.33
CA THR A 374 -7.64 -3.99 -3.60
C THR A 374 -6.57 -3.64 -4.63
N ALA A 375 -5.62 -4.55 -4.86
CA ALA A 375 -4.51 -4.32 -5.78
C ALA A 375 -4.82 -4.83 -7.20
N PRO A 376 -4.33 -4.18 -8.28
CA PRO A 376 -4.45 -4.64 -9.66
C PRO A 376 -3.98 -6.08 -9.88
N THR A 377 -2.92 -6.50 -9.19
CA THR A 377 -2.47 -7.90 -9.21
C THR A 377 -3.54 -8.88 -8.73
N ALA A 378 -4.30 -8.54 -7.68
CA ALA A 378 -5.42 -9.38 -7.23
C ALA A 378 -6.52 -9.41 -8.30
N ILE A 379 -6.86 -8.27 -8.90
CA ILE A 379 -7.85 -8.16 -9.97
C ILE A 379 -7.46 -9.03 -11.16
N ARG A 380 -6.21 -8.95 -11.65
CA ARG A 380 -5.71 -9.81 -12.74
C ARG A 380 -5.76 -11.29 -12.38
N THR A 381 -5.48 -11.63 -11.12
CA THR A 381 -5.61 -13.00 -10.63
C THR A 381 -7.06 -13.48 -10.69
N PHE A 382 -8.01 -12.64 -10.29
CA PHE A 382 -9.44 -12.96 -10.40
C PHE A 382 -9.90 -13.09 -11.85
N MET A 383 -9.41 -12.23 -12.75
CA MET A 383 -9.64 -12.36 -14.20
C MET A 383 -9.15 -13.71 -14.74
N LYS A 384 -7.95 -14.14 -14.32
CA LYS A 384 -7.38 -15.44 -14.71
C LYS A 384 -8.22 -16.61 -14.22
N TRP A 385 -8.81 -16.51 -13.03
CA TRP A 385 -9.65 -17.58 -12.47
C TRP A 385 -11.00 -17.71 -13.17
N GLY A 386 -11.56 -16.61 -13.69
CA GLY A 386 -12.80 -16.58 -14.43
C GLY A 386 -13.93 -15.83 -13.71
N VAL A 387 -14.96 -15.49 -14.49
CA VAL A 387 -16.11 -14.71 -14.03
C VAL A 387 -17.19 -15.52 -13.30
N GLU A 388 -17.11 -16.83 -13.36
CA GLU A 388 -18.06 -17.74 -12.71
C GLU A 388 -18.05 -17.60 -11.19
N PHE A 389 -16.88 -17.32 -10.58
CA PHE A 389 -16.75 -17.18 -9.13
C PHE A 389 -17.46 -15.93 -8.59
N PRO A 390 -17.22 -14.71 -9.10
CA PRO A 390 -17.99 -13.55 -8.63
C PRO A 390 -19.47 -13.62 -9.02
N ARG A 391 -19.83 -14.21 -10.17
CA ARG A 391 -21.23 -14.37 -10.59
C ARG A 391 -22.04 -15.34 -9.72
N ALA A 392 -21.36 -16.24 -9.01
CA ALA A 392 -22.01 -17.17 -8.08
C ALA A 392 -22.36 -16.53 -6.72
N CYS A 393 -22.03 -15.25 -6.50
CA CYS A 393 -22.24 -14.54 -5.25
C CYS A 393 -23.02 -13.23 -5.44
N ASP A 394 -23.76 -12.82 -4.42
CA ASP A 394 -24.44 -11.52 -4.40
C ASP A 394 -23.47 -10.39 -4.02
N LEU A 395 -23.06 -9.63 -5.03
CA LEU A 395 -22.19 -8.45 -4.86
C LEU A 395 -22.97 -7.12 -4.89
N SER A 396 -24.30 -7.16 -4.78
CA SER A 396 -25.17 -5.98 -4.88
C SER A 396 -24.94 -4.95 -3.77
N SER A 397 -24.36 -5.35 -2.65
CA SER A 397 -23.98 -4.45 -1.54
C SER A 397 -22.83 -3.49 -1.90
N LEU A 398 -21.95 -3.85 -2.84
CA LEU A 398 -20.88 -2.97 -3.27
C LEU A 398 -21.42 -1.69 -3.92
N ARG A 399 -20.92 -0.55 -3.49
CA ARG A 399 -21.26 0.77 -4.04
C ARG A 399 -20.04 1.54 -4.57
N LEU A 400 -18.80 1.16 -4.15
CA LEU A 400 -17.56 1.76 -4.59
C LEU A 400 -16.45 0.72 -4.64
N LEU A 401 -15.60 0.82 -5.66
CA LEU A 401 -14.41 0.00 -5.85
C LEU A 401 -13.17 0.89 -5.85
N GLY A 402 -12.06 0.38 -5.34
CA GLY A 402 -10.78 1.09 -5.37
C GLY A 402 -9.62 0.19 -5.78
N SER A 403 -8.60 0.80 -6.37
CA SER A 403 -7.37 0.16 -6.84
C SER A 403 -6.13 0.84 -6.25
N VAL A 404 -5.12 0.04 -5.87
CA VAL A 404 -3.93 0.55 -5.17
C VAL A 404 -2.68 -0.30 -5.38
N GLY A 405 -1.52 0.33 -5.30
CA GLY A 405 -0.21 -0.30 -5.14
C GLY A 405 0.62 -0.42 -6.43
N GLU A 406 -0.04 -0.40 -7.57
CA GLU A 406 0.57 -0.37 -8.90
C GLU A 406 -0.42 0.24 -9.89
N PRO A 407 0.02 0.75 -11.06
CA PRO A 407 -0.91 1.18 -12.11
C PRO A 407 -1.81 0.02 -12.55
N ILE A 408 -3.09 0.31 -12.78
CA ILE A 408 -4.05 -0.69 -13.28
C ILE A 408 -4.14 -0.61 -14.80
N ASN A 409 -4.06 -1.76 -15.47
CA ASN A 409 -4.29 -1.83 -16.92
C ASN A 409 -5.75 -1.51 -17.25
N PRO A 410 -6.07 -0.83 -18.37
CA PRO A 410 -7.42 -0.51 -18.77
C PRO A 410 -8.37 -1.70 -18.77
N GLU A 411 -7.96 -2.84 -19.28
CA GLU A 411 -8.81 -4.05 -19.34
C GLU A 411 -9.07 -4.67 -17.95
N ALA A 412 -8.10 -4.60 -17.03
CA ALA A 412 -8.32 -5.01 -15.65
C ALA A 412 -9.30 -4.07 -14.92
N TRP A 413 -9.21 -2.76 -15.20
CA TRP A 413 -10.15 -1.76 -14.68
C TRP A 413 -11.57 -2.02 -15.19
N ILE A 414 -11.74 -2.26 -16.51
CA ILE A 414 -13.05 -2.57 -17.13
C ILE A 414 -13.63 -3.86 -16.55
N TRP A 415 -12.81 -4.90 -16.41
CA TRP A 415 -13.25 -6.16 -15.82
C TRP A 415 -13.75 -5.96 -14.38
N TYR A 416 -13.00 -5.18 -13.59
CA TYR A 416 -13.32 -4.87 -12.20
C TYR A 416 -14.62 -4.06 -12.09
N HIS A 417 -14.75 -3.00 -12.89
CA HIS A 417 -15.96 -2.20 -12.98
C HIS A 417 -17.18 -3.04 -13.39
N ARG A 418 -17.03 -3.90 -14.42
CA ARG A 418 -18.14 -4.65 -14.99
C ARG A 418 -18.57 -5.82 -14.11
N TYR A 419 -17.65 -6.71 -13.76
CA TYR A 419 -18.00 -7.98 -13.12
C TYR A 419 -18.08 -7.91 -11.60
N ILE A 420 -17.36 -7.01 -10.98
CA ILE A 420 -17.39 -6.82 -9.52
C ILE A 420 -18.29 -5.64 -9.17
N GLY A 421 -18.13 -4.52 -9.85
CA GLY A 421 -18.93 -3.30 -9.64
C GLY A 421 -20.33 -3.33 -10.28
N GLY A 422 -20.62 -4.30 -11.16
CA GLY A 422 -21.91 -4.42 -11.86
C GLY A 422 -22.22 -3.19 -12.71
N GLU A 423 -21.22 -2.53 -13.27
CA GLU A 423 -21.29 -1.30 -14.08
C GLU A 423 -21.93 -0.09 -13.36
N ARG A 424 -22.15 -0.19 -12.01
CA ARG A 424 -22.77 0.87 -11.19
C ARG A 424 -21.80 1.51 -10.19
N CYS A 425 -20.76 0.77 -9.76
CA CYS A 425 -19.80 1.26 -8.79
C CYS A 425 -18.74 2.12 -9.48
N PRO A 426 -18.49 3.37 -9.03
CA PRO A 426 -17.30 4.08 -9.46
C PRO A 426 -16.04 3.32 -9.02
N VAL A 427 -14.97 3.43 -9.83
CA VAL A 427 -13.68 2.86 -9.52
C VAL A 427 -12.70 3.99 -9.24
N VAL A 428 -12.20 4.08 -8.01
CA VAL A 428 -11.16 5.04 -7.63
C VAL A 428 -9.81 4.36 -7.74
N ASP A 429 -9.05 4.69 -8.79
CA ASP A 429 -7.65 4.32 -8.89
C ASP A 429 -6.80 5.33 -8.14
N THR A 430 -5.86 4.86 -7.29
CA THR A 430 -5.15 5.71 -6.36
C THR A 430 -3.64 5.60 -6.55
N TRP A 431 -3.00 6.73 -6.84
CA TRP A 431 -1.54 6.80 -6.80
C TRP A 431 -1.07 7.48 -5.52
N TRP A 432 -0.18 6.81 -4.85
CA TRP A 432 0.53 7.28 -3.66
C TRP A 432 1.65 6.32 -3.27
N GLN A 433 2.45 6.68 -2.29
CA GLN A 433 3.64 5.93 -1.87
C GLN A 433 3.69 5.83 -0.35
N THR A 434 4.56 4.95 0.18
CA THR A 434 4.89 4.94 1.61
C THR A 434 5.35 6.32 2.06
N GLU A 435 6.15 6.98 1.25
CA GLU A 435 6.73 8.30 1.48
C GLU A 435 5.68 9.42 1.48
N THR A 436 4.59 9.28 0.73
CA THR A 436 3.53 10.30 0.75
C THR A 436 2.56 10.13 1.92
N GLY A 437 2.49 8.94 2.50
CA GLY A 437 1.66 8.61 3.67
C GLY A 437 0.16 8.52 3.40
N ALA A 438 -0.35 9.27 2.41
CA ALA A 438 -1.74 9.26 1.99
C ALA A 438 -1.86 9.36 0.46
N ILE A 439 -3.08 9.18 -0.07
CA ILE A 439 -3.39 9.25 -1.50
C ILE A 439 -3.13 10.67 -2.02
N MET A 440 -2.44 10.76 -3.17
CA MET A 440 -2.04 12.01 -3.81
C MET A 440 -2.78 12.29 -5.11
N ILE A 441 -2.98 11.28 -5.97
CA ILE A 441 -3.66 11.41 -7.26
C ILE A 441 -4.75 10.33 -7.32
N THR A 442 -5.99 10.74 -7.59
CA THR A 442 -7.16 9.84 -7.55
C THR A 442 -8.41 10.55 -8.04
N PRO A 443 -9.42 9.86 -8.60
CA PRO A 443 -10.73 10.44 -8.80
C PRO A 443 -11.46 10.68 -7.47
N LEU A 444 -12.25 11.74 -7.40
CA LEU A 444 -13.29 11.90 -6.39
C LEU A 444 -14.61 11.34 -6.96
N PRO A 445 -15.16 10.27 -6.38
CA PRO A 445 -16.16 9.42 -7.05
C PRO A 445 -17.49 10.12 -7.37
N GLY A 446 -17.79 11.24 -6.71
CA GLY A 446 -19.00 12.02 -6.93
C GLY A 446 -18.92 13.03 -8.08
N ILE A 447 -17.70 13.38 -8.54
CA ILE A 447 -17.51 14.50 -9.49
C ILE A 447 -16.55 14.19 -10.63
N THR A 448 -15.65 13.21 -10.50
CA THR A 448 -14.63 12.94 -11.51
C THR A 448 -15.12 11.91 -12.53
N HIS A 449 -15.03 12.25 -13.82
CA HIS A 449 -15.14 11.25 -14.88
C HIS A 449 -13.92 10.34 -14.82
N THR A 450 -14.12 9.04 -14.73
CA THR A 450 -13.02 8.08 -14.65
C THR A 450 -12.65 7.55 -16.01
N LYS A 451 -11.33 7.36 -16.25
CA LYS A 451 -10.81 6.71 -17.46
C LYS A 451 -10.07 5.45 -17.03
N PRO A 452 -10.31 4.30 -17.67
CA PRO A 452 -9.63 3.05 -17.34
C PRO A 452 -8.12 3.17 -17.38
N GLY A 453 -7.44 2.94 -16.24
CA GLY A 453 -5.97 3.04 -16.13
C GLY A 453 -5.43 4.42 -15.74
N SER A 454 -6.28 5.44 -15.65
CA SER A 454 -5.86 6.77 -15.17
C SER A 454 -6.11 6.94 -13.67
N ALA A 455 -5.12 7.48 -12.96
CA ALA A 455 -5.29 7.96 -11.58
C ALA A 455 -6.02 9.33 -11.53
N THR A 456 -6.32 9.91 -12.67
CA THR A 456 -7.06 11.16 -12.89
C THR A 456 -6.37 12.42 -12.34
N GLN A 457 -6.86 13.04 -11.28
CA GLN A 457 -6.43 14.36 -10.84
C GLN A 457 -5.74 14.32 -9.47
N PRO A 458 -4.81 15.25 -9.18
CA PRO A 458 -4.31 15.44 -7.83
C PRO A 458 -5.45 15.67 -6.85
N PHE A 459 -5.38 15.04 -5.66
CA PHE A 459 -6.34 15.29 -4.58
C PHE A 459 -6.33 16.80 -4.23
N PRO A 460 -7.47 17.42 -3.91
CA PRO A 460 -7.51 18.82 -3.52
C PRO A 460 -6.45 19.18 -2.48
N GLY A 461 -5.70 20.26 -2.72
CA GLY A 461 -4.58 20.66 -1.86
C GLY A 461 -3.23 19.99 -2.16
N ILE A 462 -3.17 19.06 -3.13
CA ILE A 462 -1.94 18.46 -3.64
C ILE A 462 -1.54 19.13 -4.96
N ARG A 463 -0.23 19.39 -5.11
CA ARG A 463 0.36 19.91 -6.34
C ARG A 463 1.24 18.84 -6.97
N ALA A 464 0.81 18.30 -8.10
CA ALA A 464 1.57 17.34 -8.89
C ALA A 464 1.89 17.98 -10.26
N SER A 465 3.13 17.76 -10.72
CA SER A 465 3.65 18.30 -11.97
C SER A 465 4.42 17.25 -12.75
N ILE A 466 4.56 17.48 -14.04
CA ILE A 466 5.39 16.71 -14.95
C ILE A 466 6.66 17.52 -15.27
N PHE A 467 7.82 16.94 -14.94
CA PHE A 467 9.12 17.56 -15.23
C PHE A 467 9.85 16.81 -16.35
N ASN A 468 10.58 17.55 -17.17
CA ASN A 468 11.47 16.96 -18.16
C ASN A 468 12.87 16.63 -17.55
N GLU A 469 13.77 16.07 -18.36
CA GLU A 469 15.14 15.71 -17.92
C GLU A 469 15.99 16.92 -17.50
N LYS A 470 15.65 18.13 -17.96
CA LYS A 470 16.35 19.36 -17.60
C LYS A 470 15.87 19.95 -16.29
N GLY A 471 14.82 19.36 -15.67
CA GLY A 471 14.16 19.90 -14.49
C GLY A 471 13.20 21.05 -14.75
N GLU A 472 12.76 21.21 -15.98
CA GLU A 472 11.75 22.20 -16.37
C GLU A 472 10.34 21.59 -16.14
N ASP A 473 9.46 22.37 -15.52
CA ASP A 473 8.04 22.00 -15.38
C ASP A 473 7.34 22.16 -16.74
N ILE A 474 6.90 21.03 -17.31
CA ILE A 474 6.20 20.98 -18.60
C ILE A 474 4.70 20.68 -18.43
N THR A 475 4.17 20.75 -17.22
CA THR A 475 2.77 20.47 -16.92
C THR A 475 1.86 21.43 -17.68
N PRO A 476 0.85 20.94 -18.42
CA PRO A 476 -0.09 21.80 -19.13
C PRO A 476 -0.84 22.75 -18.19
N SER A 477 -1.13 23.96 -18.65
CA SER A 477 -1.75 25.01 -17.84
C SER A 477 -3.19 24.71 -17.39
N HIS A 478 -3.86 23.76 -18.03
CA HIS A 478 -5.23 23.33 -17.69
C HIS A 478 -5.28 22.29 -16.56
N VAL A 479 -4.12 21.74 -16.16
CA VAL A 479 -4.05 20.81 -15.02
C VAL A 479 -4.35 21.57 -13.73
N VAL A 480 -5.21 20.99 -12.90
CA VAL A 480 -5.58 21.59 -11.61
C VAL A 480 -4.33 21.77 -10.72
N GLY A 481 -4.12 23.01 -10.29
CA GLY A 481 -2.96 23.35 -9.45
C GLY A 481 -1.66 23.55 -10.23
N SER A 482 -1.65 23.48 -11.57
CA SER A 482 -0.50 23.86 -12.40
C SER A 482 -0.10 25.30 -12.15
N VAL A 483 1.20 25.53 -11.98
CA VAL A 483 1.79 26.89 -11.85
C VAL A 483 2.38 27.38 -13.17
N ASN A 484 2.34 26.55 -14.22
CA ASN A 484 2.93 26.83 -15.52
C ASN A 484 1.92 27.51 -16.46
N ALA A 485 1.90 28.85 -16.45
CA ALA A 485 1.00 29.64 -17.28
C ALA A 485 1.37 29.62 -18.79
N ASP A 486 2.60 29.27 -19.13
CA ASP A 486 3.15 29.34 -20.49
C ASP A 486 3.11 27.99 -21.23
N ALA A 487 2.73 26.90 -20.55
CA ALA A 487 2.57 25.59 -21.20
C ALA A 487 1.37 25.62 -22.16
N GLY A 488 1.54 25.00 -23.34
CA GLY A 488 0.49 24.88 -24.35
C GLY A 488 -0.80 24.31 -23.75
N LYS A 489 -1.94 24.82 -24.21
CA LYS A 489 -3.24 24.26 -23.83
C LYS A 489 -3.49 23.02 -24.66
N ASN A 490 -3.92 21.95 -23.98
CA ASN A 490 -4.36 20.69 -24.59
C ASN A 490 -3.25 19.83 -25.24
N ASP A 491 -1.99 19.96 -24.83
CA ASP A 491 -0.95 19.06 -25.30
C ASP A 491 -0.80 17.89 -24.29
N GLU A 492 -0.74 16.66 -24.79
CA GLU A 492 -0.34 15.49 -24.01
C GLU A 492 1.16 15.58 -23.72
N VAL A 493 1.53 15.44 -22.46
CA VAL A 493 2.94 15.49 -22.04
C VAL A 493 3.30 14.29 -21.16
N GLY A 494 4.50 13.72 -21.40
CA GLY A 494 5.05 12.64 -20.58
C GLY A 494 6.39 13.03 -20.01
N GLY A 495 6.63 12.63 -18.74
CA GLY A 495 7.88 12.93 -18.05
C GLY A 495 7.93 12.37 -16.63
N PHE A 496 8.66 13.04 -15.78
CA PHE A 496 8.85 12.65 -14.38
C PHE A 496 7.74 13.23 -13.50
N LEU A 497 7.13 12.38 -12.68
CA LEU A 497 6.15 12.82 -11.70
C LEU A 497 6.84 13.47 -10.50
N VAL A 498 6.47 14.71 -10.21
CA VAL A 498 7.05 15.53 -9.16
C VAL A 498 5.93 16.17 -8.32
N LEU A 499 6.07 16.16 -6.99
CA LEU A 499 5.20 16.93 -6.11
C LEU A 499 5.89 18.26 -5.76
N THR A 500 5.23 19.38 -6.10
CA THR A 500 5.82 20.73 -6.07
C THR A 500 5.42 21.56 -4.86
N GLY A 501 5.03 20.94 -3.77
CA GLY A 501 4.69 21.62 -2.52
C GLY A 501 4.56 20.63 -1.38
N PRO A 502 4.51 21.10 -0.13
CA PRO A 502 4.33 20.24 1.01
C PRO A 502 2.87 19.76 1.14
N TRP A 503 2.71 18.60 1.74
CA TRP A 503 1.41 18.04 2.14
C TRP A 503 1.51 17.46 3.55
N PRO A 504 0.41 17.38 4.33
CA PRO A 504 0.50 17.06 5.76
C PRO A 504 1.12 15.70 6.06
N SER A 505 0.75 14.67 5.27
CA SER A 505 1.20 13.29 5.45
C SER A 505 2.55 12.95 4.79
N MET A 506 3.32 13.96 4.32
CA MET A 506 4.64 13.71 3.75
C MET A 506 5.58 13.07 4.78
N THR A 507 6.44 12.18 4.31
CA THR A 507 7.47 11.58 5.18
C THR A 507 8.38 12.65 5.78
N ARG A 508 8.85 12.42 6.98
CA ARG A 508 9.87 13.27 7.65
C ARG A 508 11.29 12.77 7.41
N GLY A 509 11.47 11.72 6.62
CA GLY A 509 12.78 11.24 6.25
C GLY A 509 12.93 9.73 6.25
N ILE A 510 14.17 9.28 6.14
CA ILE A 510 14.60 7.91 6.36
C ILE A 510 15.21 7.82 7.76
N TYR A 511 14.72 6.90 8.58
CA TYR A 511 15.16 6.73 9.96
C TYR A 511 16.68 6.50 10.03
N GLY A 512 17.36 7.35 10.80
CA GLY A 512 18.81 7.29 10.95
C GLY A 512 19.65 7.68 9.72
N ASP A 513 19.02 8.07 8.57
CA ASP A 513 19.75 8.32 7.32
C ASP A 513 19.20 9.55 6.56
N PRO A 514 19.41 10.78 7.09
CA PRO A 514 18.90 12.01 6.46
C PRO A 514 19.59 12.32 5.12
N GLN A 515 20.85 11.88 4.92
CA GLN A 515 21.54 12.11 3.66
C GLN A 515 20.91 11.28 2.54
N ARG A 516 20.65 9.99 2.78
CA ARG A 516 19.96 9.12 1.81
C ARG A 516 18.57 9.64 1.45
N PHE A 517 17.84 10.21 2.42
CA PHE A 517 16.55 10.86 2.15
C PHE A 517 16.69 12.00 1.15
N LYS A 518 17.66 12.87 1.34
CA LYS A 518 17.95 13.98 0.42
C LYS A 518 18.38 13.46 -0.96
N ASP A 519 19.28 12.50 -1.00
CA ASP A 519 19.83 11.97 -2.25
C ASP A 519 18.78 11.28 -3.10
N VAL A 520 17.88 10.50 -2.48
CA VAL A 520 16.88 9.70 -3.19
C VAL A 520 15.70 10.54 -3.71
N TYR A 521 15.21 11.49 -2.91
CA TYR A 521 13.92 12.14 -3.21
C TYR A 521 14.03 13.62 -3.59
N TRP A 522 15.16 14.30 -3.33
CA TRP A 522 15.27 15.76 -3.44
C TRP A 522 16.44 16.24 -4.27
N SER A 523 17.40 15.36 -4.62
CA SER A 523 18.60 15.75 -5.36
C SER A 523 18.34 15.97 -6.85
N LYS A 524 17.44 15.18 -7.46
CA LYS A 524 17.17 15.25 -8.90
C LYS A 524 16.48 16.54 -9.30
N PHE A 525 15.51 17.00 -8.50
CA PHE A 525 14.76 18.25 -8.72
C PHE A 525 14.79 19.09 -7.44
N PRO A 526 15.82 19.93 -7.25
CA PRO A 526 15.97 20.70 -6.01
C PRO A 526 14.72 21.51 -5.65
N GLY A 527 14.29 21.41 -4.38
CA GLY A 527 13.11 22.08 -3.89
C GLY A 527 11.78 21.34 -4.10
N ASN A 528 11.79 20.22 -4.85
CA ASN A 528 10.60 19.46 -5.20
C ASN A 528 10.79 17.96 -4.89
N TYR A 529 9.72 17.30 -4.48
CA TYR A 529 9.74 15.86 -4.18
C TYR A 529 9.67 15.05 -5.47
N PHE A 530 10.71 14.26 -5.74
CA PHE A 530 10.74 13.32 -6.86
C PHE A 530 10.18 11.96 -6.46
N ALA A 531 9.05 11.60 -7.03
CA ALA A 531 8.36 10.34 -6.73
C ALA A 531 9.11 9.08 -7.20
N GLY A 532 10.03 9.23 -8.17
CA GLY A 532 10.68 8.12 -8.84
C GLY A 532 9.77 7.37 -9.82
N ASP A 533 8.63 7.95 -10.14
CA ASP A 533 7.66 7.45 -11.12
C ASP A 533 7.64 8.33 -12.36
N GLY A 534 7.40 7.71 -13.53
CA GLY A 534 7.03 8.40 -14.75
C GLY A 534 5.52 8.57 -14.82
N ALA A 535 5.09 9.69 -15.40
CA ALA A 535 3.67 9.92 -15.66
C ALA A 535 3.46 10.72 -16.95
N LYS A 536 2.28 10.57 -17.52
CA LYS A 536 1.78 11.46 -18.57
C LYS A 536 0.53 12.20 -18.09
N VAL A 537 0.28 13.35 -18.70
CA VAL A 537 -0.97 14.09 -18.53
C VAL A 537 -1.62 14.18 -19.90
N ASP A 538 -2.91 13.84 -19.97
CA ASP A 538 -3.69 13.90 -21.20
C ASP A 538 -4.31 15.30 -21.44
N GLU A 539 -4.96 15.47 -22.58
CA GLU A 539 -5.62 16.72 -23.00
C GLU A 539 -6.71 17.22 -22.03
N GLU A 540 -7.22 16.35 -21.15
CA GLU A 540 -8.22 16.71 -20.13
C GLU A 540 -7.56 17.01 -18.77
N GLY A 541 -6.21 16.90 -18.65
CA GLY A 541 -5.47 17.17 -17.43
C GLY A 541 -5.40 15.95 -16.48
N TYR A 542 -5.65 14.74 -16.97
CA TYR A 542 -5.61 13.53 -16.17
C TYR A 542 -4.24 12.87 -16.19
N PHE A 543 -3.80 12.46 -15.00
CA PHE A 543 -2.52 11.78 -14.80
C PHE A 543 -2.63 10.27 -15.06
N TRP A 544 -1.69 9.76 -15.84
CA TRP A 544 -1.50 8.33 -16.14
C TRP A 544 -0.13 7.91 -15.66
N LEU A 545 -0.08 6.92 -14.79
CA LEU A 545 1.19 6.42 -14.26
C LEU A 545 1.85 5.49 -15.28
N LEU A 546 3.09 5.81 -15.64
CA LEU A 546 3.90 5.03 -16.59
C LEU A 546 4.84 4.03 -15.89
N GLY A 547 4.71 3.91 -14.56
CA GLY A 547 5.54 3.03 -13.74
C GLY A 547 6.81 3.71 -13.21
N ARG A 548 7.72 2.91 -12.66
CA ARG A 548 8.98 3.41 -12.10
C ARG A 548 9.90 3.91 -13.21
N VAL A 549 10.58 5.01 -12.96
CA VAL A 549 11.57 5.56 -13.91
C VAL A 549 12.68 4.55 -14.21
N ASP A 550 13.06 3.72 -13.23
CA ASP A 550 14.04 2.64 -13.41
C ASP A 550 13.57 1.49 -14.33
N ASP A 551 12.25 1.42 -14.58
CA ASP A 551 11.62 0.42 -15.46
C ASP A 551 11.27 0.99 -16.85
N ILE A 552 11.57 2.26 -17.13
CA ILE A 552 11.45 2.84 -18.47
C ILE A 552 12.59 2.32 -19.33
N MET A 553 12.24 1.83 -20.53
CA MET A 553 13.17 1.23 -21.48
C MET A 553 13.65 2.26 -22.50
N LEU A 554 14.96 2.31 -22.72
CA LEU A 554 15.54 3.11 -23.81
C LEU A 554 15.70 2.24 -25.06
N VAL A 555 14.71 2.25 -25.95
CA VAL A 555 14.67 1.44 -27.17
C VAL A 555 14.88 2.34 -28.40
N ALA A 556 15.95 2.11 -29.14
CA ALA A 556 16.29 2.89 -30.35
C ALA A 556 16.25 4.43 -30.14
N GLY A 557 16.61 4.90 -28.94
CA GLY A 557 16.61 6.32 -28.59
C GLY A 557 15.29 6.87 -28.02
N HIS A 558 14.28 6.02 -27.85
CA HIS A 558 12.98 6.36 -27.29
C HIS A 558 12.80 5.81 -25.89
N ASN A 559 12.22 6.58 -24.98
CA ASN A 559 11.91 6.17 -23.61
C ASN A 559 10.52 5.56 -23.57
N ILE A 560 10.42 4.23 -23.60
CA ILE A 560 9.18 3.47 -23.66
C ILE A 560 8.82 2.94 -22.27
N SER A 561 7.58 3.16 -21.82
CA SER A 561 7.08 2.59 -20.59
C SER A 561 6.85 1.07 -20.72
N THR A 562 7.37 0.30 -19.75
CA THR A 562 7.03 -1.13 -19.64
C THR A 562 5.52 -1.32 -19.45
N MET A 563 4.86 -0.41 -18.73
CA MET A 563 3.42 -0.47 -18.45
C MET A 563 2.54 -0.35 -19.69
N GLU A 564 2.93 0.49 -20.67
CA GLU A 564 2.17 0.62 -21.91
C GLU A 564 2.25 -0.65 -22.76
N VAL A 565 3.43 -1.28 -22.83
CA VAL A 565 3.61 -2.57 -23.53
C VAL A 565 2.85 -3.69 -22.81
N GLU A 566 2.92 -3.73 -21.46
CA GLU A 566 2.14 -4.69 -20.64
C GLU A 566 0.64 -4.50 -20.85
N SER A 567 0.17 -3.26 -20.87
CA SER A 567 -1.25 -2.95 -21.12
C SER A 567 -1.69 -3.40 -22.51
N ALA A 568 -0.88 -3.17 -23.53
CA ALA A 568 -1.17 -3.64 -24.88
C ALA A 568 -1.20 -5.18 -24.99
N LEU A 569 -0.33 -5.88 -24.25
CA LEU A 569 -0.35 -7.35 -24.18
C LEU A 569 -1.61 -7.85 -23.46
N VAL A 570 -1.99 -7.25 -22.34
CA VAL A 570 -3.18 -7.65 -21.53
C VAL A 570 -4.50 -7.32 -22.25
N ASP A 571 -4.51 -6.35 -23.18
CA ASP A 571 -5.63 -6.06 -24.08
C ASP A 571 -5.96 -7.27 -25.00
N HIS A 572 -5.01 -8.16 -25.27
CA HIS A 572 -5.26 -9.35 -26.07
C HIS A 572 -6.15 -10.36 -25.32
N PRO A 573 -7.24 -10.90 -25.96
CA PRO A 573 -8.22 -11.76 -25.28
C PRO A 573 -7.64 -12.96 -24.54
N ALA A 574 -6.54 -13.54 -25.05
CA ALA A 574 -5.91 -14.73 -24.48
C ALA A 574 -4.95 -14.42 -23.30
N VAL A 575 -4.54 -13.16 -23.10
CA VAL A 575 -3.55 -12.80 -22.10
C VAL A 575 -4.21 -12.50 -20.75
N ALA A 576 -3.72 -13.16 -19.70
CA ALA A 576 -4.15 -12.90 -18.33
C ALA A 576 -3.28 -11.85 -17.64
N GLU A 577 -1.97 -11.96 -17.83
CA GLU A 577 -0.98 -11.08 -17.18
C GLU A 577 0.29 -11.01 -18.04
N ALA A 578 0.94 -9.85 -18.02
CA ALA A 578 2.22 -9.65 -18.68
C ALA A 578 3.16 -8.84 -17.79
N ALA A 579 4.46 -9.11 -17.91
CA ALA A 579 5.52 -8.29 -17.36
C ALA A 579 6.56 -8.02 -18.43
N VAL A 580 7.02 -6.78 -18.53
CA VAL A 580 7.95 -6.33 -19.56
C VAL A 580 9.21 -5.76 -18.92
N ILE A 581 10.33 -6.04 -19.52
CA ILE A 581 11.65 -5.47 -19.13
C ILE A 581 12.45 -5.06 -20.35
N GLY A 582 13.36 -4.11 -20.16
CA GLY A 582 14.41 -3.83 -21.14
C GLY A 582 15.58 -4.79 -20.94
N LYS A 583 15.94 -5.53 -21.99
CA LYS A 583 17.13 -6.39 -22.09
C LYS A 583 18.22 -5.62 -22.85
N THR A 584 19.46 -5.69 -22.42
CA THR A 584 20.59 -5.04 -23.14
C THR A 584 20.68 -5.52 -24.60
N HIS A 585 20.80 -4.56 -25.53
CA HIS A 585 20.88 -4.85 -26.96
C HIS A 585 21.91 -3.94 -27.67
N GLU A 586 22.83 -4.54 -28.43
CA GLU A 586 23.95 -3.82 -29.03
C GLU A 586 23.57 -2.65 -29.95
N LEU A 587 22.50 -2.81 -30.73
CA LEU A 587 22.09 -1.80 -31.72
C LEU A 587 21.00 -0.84 -31.22
N LYS A 588 20.10 -1.31 -30.38
CA LYS A 588 18.90 -0.54 -29.93
C LYS A 588 19.08 0.14 -28.57
N GLY A 589 20.20 -0.14 -27.87
CA GLY A 589 20.39 0.16 -26.47
C GLY A 589 19.69 -0.89 -25.58
N GLN A 590 18.37 -0.98 -25.70
CA GLN A 590 17.59 -2.07 -25.08
C GLN A 590 16.63 -2.70 -26.09
N ALA A 591 16.41 -4.01 -25.96
CA ALA A 591 15.35 -4.78 -26.59
C ALA A 591 14.21 -5.02 -25.59
N ILE A 592 13.00 -5.12 -26.09
CA ILE A 592 11.81 -5.34 -25.27
C ILE A 592 11.61 -6.84 -25.07
N ALA A 593 11.74 -7.33 -23.84
CA ALA A 593 11.45 -8.71 -23.48
C ALA A 593 10.19 -8.79 -22.63
N ALA A 594 9.22 -9.60 -23.06
CA ALA A 594 7.94 -9.77 -22.41
C ALA A 594 7.80 -11.19 -21.82
N PHE A 595 7.26 -11.27 -20.61
CA PHE A 595 6.88 -12.52 -19.95
C PHE A 595 5.34 -12.53 -19.84
N VAL A 596 4.71 -13.54 -20.44
CA VAL A 596 3.26 -13.57 -20.63
C VAL A 596 2.65 -14.81 -20.00
N THR A 597 1.57 -14.60 -19.23
CA THR A 597 0.72 -15.66 -18.70
C THR A 597 -0.62 -15.64 -19.46
N LEU A 598 -1.00 -16.77 -20.04
CA LEU A 598 -2.26 -16.91 -20.75
C LEU A 598 -3.42 -17.25 -19.79
N LYS A 599 -4.65 -16.88 -20.19
CA LYS A 599 -5.86 -17.30 -19.50
C LYS A 599 -6.07 -18.80 -19.66
N ALA A 600 -6.71 -19.44 -18.68
CA ALA A 600 -7.00 -20.86 -18.74
C ALA A 600 -7.86 -21.20 -19.96
N GLY A 601 -7.42 -22.22 -20.74
CA GLY A 601 -8.13 -22.67 -21.94
C GLY A 601 -7.97 -21.76 -23.16
N HIS A 602 -7.11 -20.75 -23.12
CA HIS A 602 -6.77 -19.88 -24.25
C HIS A 602 -5.37 -20.18 -24.76
N ASP A 603 -5.16 -19.93 -26.03
CA ASP A 603 -3.87 -20.04 -26.70
C ASP A 603 -3.60 -18.80 -27.55
N ALA A 604 -2.34 -18.42 -27.69
CA ALA A 604 -1.87 -17.33 -28.55
C ALA A 604 -0.41 -17.55 -28.94
N GLY A 605 -0.09 -17.28 -30.21
CA GLY A 605 1.28 -17.37 -30.71
C GLY A 605 2.11 -16.12 -30.39
N MET A 606 3.45 -16.27 -30.28
CA MET A 606 4.35 -15.13 -30.06
C MET A 606 4.20 -14.04 -31.13
N ASP A 607 4.13 -14.42 -32.42
CA ASP A 607 3.99 -13.46 -33.52
C ASP A 607 2.64 -12.76 -33.54
N GLU A 608 1.59 -13.44 -33.09
CA GLU A 608 0.26 -12.88 -32.90
C GLU A 608 0.31 -11.77 -31.85
N LEU A 609 0.88 -12.04 -30.68
CA LEU A 609 1.02 -11.05 -29.59
C LEU A 609 1.92 -9.89 -29.98
N LYS A 610 3.06 -10.16 -30.65
CA LYS A 610 3.95 -9.11 -31.18
C LYS A 610 3.24 -8.20 -32.17
N SER A 611 2.43 -8.79 -33.06
CA SER A 611 1.64 -8.05 -34.06
C SER A 611 0.51 -7.25 -33.39
N HIS A 612 -0.12 -7.81 -32.36
CA HIS A 612 -1.15 -7.11 -31.57
C HIS A 612 -0.58 -5.87 -30.90
N VAL A 613 0.56 -5.98 -30.20
CA VAL A 613 1.23 -4.83 -29.57
C VAL A 613 1.60 -3.76 -30.61
N ALA A 614 2.21 -4.18 -31.72
CA ALA A 614 2.60 -3.24 -32.79
C ALA A 614 1.39 -2.52 -33.39
N LYS A 615 0.23 -3.17 -33.52
CA LYS A 615 -1.01 -2.57 -33.98
C LYS A 615 -1.60 -1.60 -32.94
N LYS A 616 -1.51 -1.92 -31.65
CA LYS A 616 -2.14 -1.17 -30.56
C LYS A 616 -1.35 0.10 -30.23
N ILE A 617 -0.03 0.01 -30.09
CA ILE A 617 0.83 1.09 -29.58
C ILE A 617 2.06 1.38 -30.46
N GLY A 618 2.07 0.86 -31.68
CA GLY A 618 3.10 1.16 -32.68
C GLY A 618 4.23 0.12 -32.76
N ALA A 619 4.90 0.10 -33.91
CA ALA A 619 5.95 -0.89 -34.21
C ALA A 619 7.19 -0.76 -33.31
N LEU A 620 7.46 0.43 -32.78
CA LEU A 620 8.58 0.71 -31.87
C LEU A 620 8.47 -0.07 -30.56
N ALA A 621 7.26 -0.26 -30.06
CA ALA A 621 6.97 -0.99 -28.82
C ALA A 621 6.76 -2.50 -29.02
N ARG A 622 6.92 -3.00 -30.24
CA ARG A 622 6.80 -4.44 -30.53
C ARG A 622 7.86 -5.22 -29.74
N PRO A 623 7.46 -6.19 -28.90
CA PRO A 623 8.41 -7.03 -28.18
C PRO A 623 9.37 -7.76 -29.12
N ASP A 624 10.64 -7.74 -28.78
CA ASP A 624 11.66 -8.55 -29.47
C ASP A 624 11.49 -10.02 -29.09
N ASP A 625 11.31 -10.28 -27.77
CA ASP A 625 11.14 -11.61 -27.21
C ASP A 625 9.87 -11.72 -26.39
N ILE A 626 9.19 -12.87 -26.49
CA ILE A 626 8.06 -13.23 -25.61
C ILE A 626 8.31 -14.62 -25.02
N LEU A 627 8.32 -14.71 -23.69
CA LEU A 627 8.39 -15.97 -22.98
C LEU A 627 7.05 -16.25 -22.31
N PHE A 628 6.41 -17.38 -22.63
CA PHE A 628 5.22 -17.82 -21.94
C PHE A 628 5.58 -18.47 -20.60
N THR A 629 4.86 -18.09 -19.55
CA THR A 629 5.06 -18.62 -18.20
C THR A 629 3.72 -18.91 -17.52
N ALA A 630 3.71 -19.89 -16.63
CA ALA A 630 2.51 -20.17 -15.82
C ALA A 630 2.23 -19.06 -14.80
N GLU A 631 3.29 -18.48 -14.24
CA GLU A 631 3.21 -17.41 -13.24
C GLU A 631 4.40 -16.44 -13.40
N LEU A 632 4.18 -15.18 -12.98
CA LEU A 632 5.24 -14.17 -12.90
C LEU A 632 5.84 -14.13 -11.49
N PRO A 633 7.13 -13.85 -11.33
CA PRO A 633 7.75 -13.68 -10.02
C PRO A 633 7.20 -12.44 -9.33
N LYS A 634 6.61 -12.63 -8.17
CA LYS A 634 5.96 -11.58 -7.39
C LYS A 634 6.54 -11.52 -5.98
N THR A 635 6.54 -10.32 -5.44
CA THR A 635 6.69 -10.16 -3.99
C THR A 635 5.49 -10.81 -3.28
N ARG A 636 5.62 -11.04 -1.99
CA ARG A 636 4.52 -11.55 -1.16
C ARG A 636 3.32 -10.59 -1.09
N SER A 637 3.53 -9.31 -1.43
CA SER A 637 2.45 -8.33 -1.62
C SER A 637 1.78 -8.41 -3.00
N GLY A 638 2.26 -9.27 -3.89
CA GLY A 638 1.73 -9.43 -5.24
C GLY A 638 2.41 -8.56 -6.31
N LYS A 639 3.33 -7.67 -5.96
CA LYS A 639 4.04 -6.81 -6.91
C LYS A 639 5.02 -7.62 -7.75
N ILE A 640 4.99 -7.44 -9.07
CA ILE A 640 5.91 -8.10 -10.01
C ILE A 640 7.36 -7.66 -9.76
N MET A 641 8.26 -8.63 -9.68
CA MET A 641 9.69 -8.40 -9.42
C MET A 641 10.45 -8.31 -10.75
N ARG A 642 10.29 -7.19 -11.50
CA ARG A 642 10.92 -6.98 -12.81
C ARG A 642 12.44 -7.11 -12.77
N ARG A 643 13.07 -6.78 -11.64
CA ARG A 643 14.52 -6.98 -11.46
C ARG A 643 14.91 -8.43 -11.63
N LEU A 644 14.19 -9.38 -11.04
CA LEU A 644 14.47 -10.82 -11.21
C LEU A 644 14.20 -11.29 -12.64
N LEU A 645 13.18 -10.75 -13.30
CA LEU A 645 12.94 -11.04 -14.73
C LEU A 645 14.09 -10.54 -15.60
N ARG A 646 14.66 -9.37 -15.28
CA ARG A 646 15.85 -8.84 -15.98
C ARG A 646 17.08 -9.71 -15.72
N ASP A 647 17.31 -10.14 -14.47
CA ASP A 647 18.41 -11.06 -14.14
C ASP A 647 18.29 -12.38 -14.92
N VAL A 648 17.09 -12.94 -15.04
CA VAL A 648 16.81 -14.14 -15.85
C VAL A 648 17.09 -13.88 -17.34
N ALA A 649 16.53 -12.78 -17.90
CA ALA A 649 16.66 -12.46 -19.32
C ALA A 649 18.09 -12.10 -19.75
N GLU A 650 18.94 -11.72 -18.84
CA GLU A 650 20.34 -11.39 -19.09
C GLU A 650 21.31 -12.47 -18.60
N GLY A 651 20.81 -13.64 -18.18
CA GLY A 651 21.63 -14.76 -17.71
C GLY A 651 22.45 -14.45 -16.46
N ARG A 652 22.03 -13.46 -15.67
CA ARG A 652 22.75 -13.03 -14.46
C ARG A 652 22.42 -13.90 -13.25
N ALA A 653 23.29 -13.87 -12.25
CA ALA A 653 22.95 -14.40 -10.93
C ALA A 653 21.76 -13.62 -10.34
N LEU A 654 20.80 -14.35 -9.77
CA LEU A 654 19.64 -13.72 -9.15
C LEU A 654 20.07 -12.82 -7.99
N GLY A 655 19.61 -11.57 -7.98
CA GLY A 655 19.81 -10.69 -6.84
C GLY A 655 18.93 -11.08 -5.64
N ASP A 656 18.68 -10.13 -4.72
CA ASP A 656 17.90 -10.38 -3.50
C ASP A 656 16.52 -11.00 -3.78
N THR A 657 16.26 -12.17 -3.22
CA THR A 657 15.01 -12.93 -3.34
C THR A 657 14.21 -12.99 -2.03
N THR A 658 14.63 -12.29 -0.99
CA THR A 658 14.03 -12.37 0.37
C THR A 658 12.55 -11.98 0.42
N THR A 659 12.10 -11.15 -0.51
CA THR A 659 10.69 -10.70 -0.62
C THR A 659 9.86 -11.55 -1.59
N LEU A 660 10.46 -12.53 -2.28
CA LEU A 660 9.80 -13.37 -3.27
C LEU A 660 8.74 -14.27 -2.63
N ALA A 661 7.58 -14.34 -3.26
CA ALA A 661 6.46 -15.14 -2.76
C ALA A 661 6.73 -16.65 -2.91
N ASP A 662 7.23 -17.07 -4.07
CA ASP A 662 7.57 -18.46 -4.38
C ASP A 662 8.87 -18.54 -5.20
N PRO A 663 9.95 -19.04 -4.64
CA PRO A 663 11.22 -19.24 -5.34
C PRO A 663 11.13 -20.22 -6.54
N ALA A 664 10.17 -21.16 -6.51
CA ALA A 664 10.03 -22.13 -7.59
C ALA A 664 9.66 -21.49 -8.93
N VAL A 665 8.93 -20.36 -8.90
CA VAL A 665 8.55 -19.60 -10.09
C VAL A 665 9.77 -19.08 -10.84
N VAL A 666 10.74 -18.51 -10.14
CA VAL A 666 11.97 -17.97 -10.77
C VAL A 666 12.86 -19.07 -11.29
N ASN A 667 12.98 -20.19 -10.58
CA ASN A 667 13.74 -21.36 -11.04
C ASN A 667 13.13 -21.96 -12.32
N ALA A 668 11.80 -22.06 -12.38
CA ALA A 668 11.10 -22.55 -13.59
C ALA A 668 11.26 -21.59 -14.77
N LEU A 669 11.24 -20.27 -14.53
CA LEU A 669 11.50 -19.25 -15.55
C LEU A 669 12.91 -19.35 -16.10
N LYS A 670 13.90 -19.49 -15.22
CA LYS A 670 15.32 -19.61 -15.60
C LYS A 670 15.55 -20.84 -16.49
N ALA A 671 15.03 -22.00 -16.08
CA ALA A 671 15.14 -23.23 -16.87
C ALA A 671 14.52 -23.07 -18.27
N ARG A 672 13.31 -22.45 -18.36
CA ARG A 672 12.65 -22.20 -19.65
C ARG A 672 13.40 -21.21 -20.54
N TYR A 673 14.02 -20.19 -19.95
CA TYR A 673 14.77 -19.19 -20.69
C TYR A 673 16.05 -19.82 -21.27
N GLU A 674 16.75 -20.66 -20.50
CA GLU A 674 17.93 -21.43 -20.96
C GLU A 674 17.56 -22.40 -22.10
N ASP A 675 16.39 -23.06 -22.05
CA ASP A 675 15.87 -23.94 -23.11
C ASP A 675 15.50 -23.20 -24.41
N THR A 676 15.24 -21.89 -24.37
CA THR A 676 14.85 -21.10 -25.55
C THR A 676 16.06 -20.45 -26.25
N GLU A 677 17.19 -20.24 -25.58
CA GLU A 677 18.42 -19.71 -26.16
C GLU A 677 19.40 -20.80 -26.63
N GLY A 678 19.16 -22.09 -26.30
CA GLY A 678 19.91 -23.26 -26.78
C GLY A 678 19.30 -23.88 -28.04
#